data_f04d5313ce5bf7864df82433a0c4e501
#
_entry.id   f04d5313ce5bf7864df82433a0c4e501
#
_cell.length_a   1.000
_cell.length_b   1.000
_cell.length_c   1.000
_cell.angle_alpha   90.00
_cell.angle_beta   90.00
_cell.angle_gamma   90.00
#
_symmetry.space_group_name_H-M   'P 1'
#
loop_
_entity.id
_entity.type
_entity.pdbx_description
1 polymer ?
#
loop_
_entity_poly.entity_id
_entity_poly.type
_entity_poly.pdbx_seq_one_letter_code
_entity_poly.pdbx_strand_id
1 'polypeptide(L)'
;PYRYSIGNGDNSQLFESSSNTGKVINKGFIIESEGLIYANIRTNSGGFNQAGGLVAKGISGLGKRFRAGAMLNSSNIVGLLNFFSILAIENNTEVKISNIPNGTLLANGTIFNASDPPILLNKNESYILAINGNIGGNLIGALIEANKNIVVNSGSFGGTNDPADASPGGSSPGRDIGFDQIVGSDKIGSDYIFIKGKGTDVLERVLLIADTDNTEIYVNGNTTAIATIQAGEKYVLDGSQFTNNNLYIKTSKNVFAYQSIGGTTSNANQNLFFVPPLNCSTPKIVDNIPEINLIGSRNYVGVVNIVTETGATVLINDIPTTATPIPINGKPDFVYYSVSGLTGNIAVKSTKQVYVSYYGTNSAATYGSYYSGFDIKPELSIANATSVSGSCIPNITLKTEPDVDYTYQWLNNGVDINGETGNTYTPLTPGYYQVKRSIPSCNTSNLSDKIPVSNCSFDVDMDTVPDNVDLDFDNDGITNCEESFGNLDIDLTGTSILKNTYTNSFSSSITNYPLTNSATIVPKNNGDFISEVPIGVGNSIEYKITFANPISLSLQYASSANPTDLLNSDGEFVVKSDSDKTITVLNPTNQLVIDTNYDGIYESGVTEYSSFEIRFRLNSTTPLATGTGTFSFQSHLTNALTFVHKNLSDVTNNKASFSIKALCIPRDSDADSIPDFLDQDSDNDGISDLIESQPNTLVANSTADVNKDGLYDVFGTGTIPQDTDSDTISDYIDLDSD
;
A
#
# COMPACT_ATOMS: atom_id res chain seq x y z
N PRO A 1 -13.75 4.46 -15.90
CA PRO A 1 -13.01 3.19 -15.81
C PRO A 1 -11.90 3.12 -16.85
N TYR A 2 -10.75 2.57 -16.47
CA TYR A 2 -9.64 2.30 -17.37
C TYR A 2 -9.70 0.82 -17.80
N ARG A 3 -9.55 0.58 -19.11
CA ARG A 3 -9.55 -0.77 -19.68
C ARG A 3 -8.18 -1.07 -20.27
N TYR A 4 -7.58 -2.16 -19.84
CA TYR A 4 -6.32 -2.66 -20.37
C TYR A 4 -6.49 -4.05 -20.99
N SER A 5 -5.97 -4.24 -22.21
CA SER A 5 -5.98 -5.54 -22.86
C SER A 5 -4.65 -6.26 -22.58
N ILE A 6 -4.72 -7.36 -21.86
CA ILE A 6 -3.55 -8.11 -21.38
C ILE A 6 -3.07 -9.21 -22.34
N GLY A 7 -3.55 -9.19 -23.57
CA GLY A 7 -3.13 -10.11 -24.62
C GLY A 7 -3.95 -11.40 -24.71
N ASN A 8 -3.51 -12.30 -25.56
CA ASN A 8 -4.20 -13.54 -25.89
C ASN A 8 -3.31 -14.76 -25.68
N GLY A 9 -3.94 -15.86 -25.23
CA GLY A 9 -3.33 -17.18 -25.14
C GLY A 9 -2.23 -17.32 -24.08
N ASP A 10 -1.47 -18.40 -24.19
CA ASP A 10 -0.47 -18.84 -23.21
C ASP A 10 0.72 -17.90 -23.05
N ASN A 11 0.95 -17.03 -24.01
CA ASN A 11 2.04 -16.03 -23.97
C ASN A 11 1.63 -14.71 -23.31
N SER A 12 0.38 -14.59 -22.85
CA SER A 12 -0.06 -13.42 -22.10
C SER A 12 0.48 -13.46 -20.67
N GLN A 13 0.51 -12.30 -20.03
CA GLN A 13 0.95 -12.19 -18.63
C GLN A 13 0.01 -12.90 -17.63
N LEU A 14 -1.24 -13.25 -18.03
CA LEU A 14 -2.23 -13.90 -17.17
C LEU A 14 -2.29 -15.41 -17.31
N PHE A 15 -1.94 -15.94 -18.46
CA PHE A 15 -2.13 -17.35 -18.75
C PHE A 15 -0.79 -18.05 -18.95
N GLU A 16 -0.75 -19.31 -18.54
CA GLU A 16 0.42 -20.17 -18.72
C GLU A 16 -0.03 -21.51 -19.29
N SER A 17 0.85 -22.15 -20.07
CA SER A 17 0.58 -23.47 -20.62
C SER A 17 0.57 -24.53 -19.52
N SER A 18 -0.19 -25.61 -19.73
CA SER A 18 -0.24 -26.73 -18.79
C SER A 18 1.13 -27.38 -18.54
N SER A 19 2.06 -27.28 -19.49
CA SER A 19 3.43 -27.81 -19.38
C SER A 19 4.31 -27.08 -18.36
N ASN A 20 3.95 -25.85 -17.99
CA ASN A 20 4.66 -25.04 -17.00
C ASN A 20 4.04 -25.05 -15.62
N THR A 21 2.92 -25.77 -15.41
CA THR A 21 2.38 -25.98 -14.06
C THR A 21 3.41 -26.72 -13.19
N GLY A 22 3.43 -26.41 -11.91
CA GLY A 22 4.40 -26.98 -10.97
C GLY A 22 5.79 -26.33 -11.02
N LYS A 23 5.92 -25.18 -11.67
CA LYS A 23 7.17 -24.41 -11.74
C LYS A 23 6.97 -22.99 -11.21
N VAL A 24 8.04 -22.38 -10.70
CA VAL A 24 8.06 -20.95 -10.41
C VAL A 24 8.12 -20.18 -11.73
N ILE A 25 7.28 -19.20 -11.89
CA ILE A 25 7.13 -18.36 -13.09
C ILE A 25 6.89 -16.91 -12.72
N ASN A 26 7.07 -15.99 -13.68
CA ASN A 26 6.84 -14.57 -13.50
C ASN A 26 5.58 -14.13 -14.24
N LYS A 27 4.41 -14.60 -13.79
CA LYS A 27 3.13 -14.25 -14.36
C LYS A 27 2.16 -13.73 -13.32
N GLY A 28 1.38 -12.73 -13.69
CA GLY A 28 0.45 -12.04 -12.83
C GLY A 28 0.59 -10.53 -12.95
N PHE A 29 -0.26 -9.78 -12.26
CA PHE A 29 -0.22 -8.33 -12.17
C PHE A 29 -0.33 -7.90 -10.72
N ILE A 30 0.44 -6.91 -10.34
CA ILE A 30 0.24 -6.10 -9.14
C ILE A 30 -0.26 -4.74 -9.64
N ILE A 31 -1.39 -4.30 -9.11
CA ILE A 31 -2.00 -3.00 -9.42
C ILE A 31 -1.88 -2.18 -8.14
N GLU A 32 -1.20 -1.06 -8.25
CA GLU A 32 -1.05 -0.08 -7.18
C GLU A 32 -1.81 1.20 -7.59
N SER A 33 -2.47 1.86 -6.66
CA SER A 33 -3.24 3.08 -6.91
C SER A 33 -3.27 3.96 -5.67
N GLU A 34 -3.41 5.24 -5.88
CA GLU A 34 -3.53 6.29 -4.87
C GLU A 34 -4.76 6.12 -3.98
N GLY A 35 -5.89 6.02 -4.60
CA GLY A 35 -7.18 5.83 -3.94
C GLY A 35 -7.72 4.42 -4.09
N LEU A 36 -8.89 4.18 -3.50
CA LEU A 36 -9.57 2.90 -3.62
C LEU A 36 -10.00 2.65 -5.06
N ILE A 37 -9.69 1.47 -5.57
CA ILE A 37 -10.09 1.02 -6.90
C ILE A 37 -10.80 -0.33 -6.83
N TYR A 38 -11.63 -0.59 -7.82
CA TYR A 38 -12.11 -1.92 -8.15
C TYR A 38 -11.36 -2.43 -9.37
N ALA A 39 -10.71 -3.59 -9.23
CA ALA A 39 -10.06 -4.26 -10.35
C ALA A 39 -10.76 -5.58 -10.65
N ASN A 40 -11.12 -5.78 -11.91
CA ASN A 40 -11.66 -7.06 -12.37
C ASN A 40 -10.99 -7.49 -13.67
N ILE A 41 -10.92 -8.80 -13.84
CA ILE A 41 -10.42 -9.44 -15.05
C ILE A 41 -11.57 -10.23 -15.66
N ARG A 42 -11.79 -10.07 -16.95
CA ARG A 42 -12.73 -10.87 -17.72
C ARG A 42 -12.06 -11.45 -18.93
N THR A 43 -12.31 -12.71 -19.16
CA THR A 43 -11.73 -13.47 -20.27
C THR A 43 -12.79 -14.23 -21.05
N ASN A 44 -12.52 -14.48 -22.32
CA ASN A 44 -13.31 -15.37 -23.14
C ASN A 44 -12.40 -16.30 -23.97
N SER A 45 -12.92 -17.44 -24.36
CA SER A 45 -12.19 -18.48 -25.09
C SER A 45 -13.13 -19.28 -25.99
N GLY A 46 -12.57 -20.23 -26.77
CA GLY A 46 -13.34 -21.16 -27.58
C GLY A 46 -14.23 -20.52 -28.62
N GLY A 47 -13.78 -19.46 -29.30
CA GLY A 47 -14.62 -18.70 -30.27
C GLY A 47 -15.78 -17.97 -29.58
N PHE A 48 -15.56 -17.51 -28.35
CA PHE A 48 -16.53 -16.83 -27.48
C PHE A 48 -17.62 -17.75 -26.88
N ASN A 49 -17.39 -19.05 -26.86
CA ASN A 49 -18.33 -20.01 -26.25
C ASN A 49 -18.03 -20.26 -24.78
N GLN A 50 -16.97 -19.70 -24.25
CA GLN A 50 -16.57 -19.78 -22.85
C GLN A 50 -16.22 -18.38 -22.35
N ALA A 51 -16.55 -18.07 -21.11
CA ALA A 51 -16.16 -16.84 -20.43
C ALA A 51 -15.86 -17.11 -18.95
N GLY A 52 -15.12 -16.22 -18.34
CA GLY A 52 -14.81 -16.26 -16.93
C GLY A 52 -14.27 -14.92 -16.47
N GLY A 53 -14.11 -14.79 -15.18
CA GLY A 53 -13.55 -13.58 -14.63
C GLY A 53 -13.42 -13.64 -13.12
N LEU A 54 -12.65 -12.71 -12.59
CA LEU A 54 -12.49 -12.50 -11.16
C LEU A 54 -12.61 -11.01 -10.83
N VAL A 55 -12.89 -10.73 -9.58
CA VAL A 55 -12.74 -9.41 -8.97
C VAL A 55 -11.63 -9.51 -7.92
N ALA A 56 -10.67 -8.58 -7.98
CA ALA A 56 -9.63 -8.49 -6.97
C ALA A 56 -10.24 -8.11 -5.61
N LYS A 57 -9.83 -8.83 -4.56
CA LYS A 57 -10.35 -8.64 -3.20
C LYS A 57 -9.50 -7.65 -2.38
N GLY A 58 -8.54 -6.96 -3.04
CA GLY A 58 -7.64 -6.01 -2.39
C GLY A 58 -6.90 -6.64 -1.21
N ILE A 59 -6.80 -5.90 -0.10
CA ILE A 59 -6.15 -6.39 1.13
C ILE A 59 -6.82 -7.64 1.72
N SER A 60 -8.13 -7.84 1.48
CA SER A 60 -8.83 -9.05 1.94
C SER A 60 -8.42 -10.30 1.17
N GLY A 61 -7.84 -10.17 -0.03
CA GLY A 61 -7.25 -11.26 -0.80
C GLY A 61 -5.88 -11.71 -0.30
N LEU A 62 -5.26 -10.95 0.63
CA LEU A 62 -3.98 -11.31 1.23
C LEU A 62 -4.19 -12.27 2.40
N GLY A 63 -3.38 -13.31 2.47
CA GLY A 63 -3.44 -14.26 3.57
C GLY A 63 -2.26 -15.22 3.57
N LYS A 64 -2.21 -16.07 4.60
CA LYS A 64 -1.15 -17.09 4.75
C LYS A 64 -1.67 -18.52 4.65
N ARG A 65 -3.00 -18.71 4.63
CA ARG A 65 -3.64 -20.04 4.63
C ARG A 65 -4.91 -19.99 3.81
N PHE A 66 -5.03 -20.89 2.84
CA PHE A 66 -6.14 -20.94 1.89
C PHE A 66 -6.54 -22.39 1.59
N ARG A 67 -7.81 -22.59 1.14
CA ARG A 67 -8.25 -23.85 0.56
C ARG A 67 -8.84 -23.64 -0.83
N ALA A 68 -8.31 -24.36 -1.80
CA ALA A 68 -8.71 -24.25 -3.19
C ALA A 68 -10.09 -24.86 -3.46
N GLY A 69 -10.92 -24.14 -4.22
CA GLY A 69 -12.20 -24.61 -4.75
C GLY A 69 -12.19 -24.65 -6.28
N ALA A 70 -13.00 -25.50 -6.87
CA ALA A 70 -13.10 -25.65 -8.31
C ALA A 70 -14.44 -26.29 -8.70
N MET A 71 -14.77 -26.32 -10.00
CA MET A 71 -15.88 -27.12 -10.51
C MET A 71 -15.59 -28.60 -10.30
N LEU A 72 -16.65 -29.43 -10.23
CA LEU A 72 -16.51 -30.82 -9.81
C LEU A 72 -15.77 -31.68 -10.85
N ASN A 73 -15.90 -31.38 -12.14
CA ASN A 73 -15.24 -32.07 -13.23
C ASN A 73 -15.39 -33.62 -13.13
N SER A 74 -16.58 -34.05 -12.76
CA SER A 74 -16.86 -35.50 -12.57
C SER A 74 -17.14 -36.25 -13.87
N SER A 75 -17.19 -35.55 -15.00
CA SER A 75 -17.42 -36.09 -16.33
C SER A 75 -16.12 -36.60 -16.97
N ASN A 76 -16.22 -37.49 -17.97
CA ASN A 76 -15.07 -38.04 -18.70
C ASN A 76 -14.58 -37.15 -19.87
N ILE A 77 -14.97 -35.86 -19.91
CA ILE A 77 -14.53 -34.94 -20.94
C ILE A 77 -13.02 -34.67 -20.82
N VAL A 78 -12.34 -34.75 -21.96
CA VAL A 78 -10.91 -34.43 -22.04
C VAL A 78 -10.68 -32.91 -22.01
N GLY A 79 -9.65 -32.47 -21.31
CA GLY A 79 -9.21 -31.07 -21.26
C GLY A 79 -9.96 -30.19 -20.24
N LEU A 80 -10.69 -30.82 -19.30
CA LEU A 80 -11.14 -30.11 -18.10
C LEU A 80 -9.95 -29.86 -17.16
N LEU A 81 -9.77 -28.65 -16.69
CA LEU A 81 -8.68 -28.29 -15.79
C LEU A 81 -9.22 -27.66 -14.49
N ASN A 82 -8.76 -28.19 -13.36
CA ASN A 82 -8.85 -27.51 -12.08
C ASN A 82 -7.48 -26.99 -11.69
N PHE A 83 -7.41 -25.79 -11.14
CA PHE A 83 -6.15 -25.15 -10.78
C PHE A 83 -6.28 -24.24 -9.56
N PHE A 84 -5.17 -23.93 -8.98
CA PHE A 84 -4.95 -22.72 -8.20
C PHE A 84 -3.63 -22.07 -8.63
N SER A 85 -3.58 -20.74 -8.50
CA SER A 85 -2.37 -19.96 -8.71
C SER A 85 -2.05 -19.13 -7.48
N ILE A 86 -0.76 -18.97 -7.22
CA ILE A 86 -0.21 -18.26 -6.07
C ILE A 86 0.67 -17.14 -6.62
N LEU A 87 0.55 -15.92 -6.04
CA LEU A 87 1.45 -14.81 -6.31
C LEU A 87 2.04 -14.34 -4.99
N ALA A 88 3.37 -14.29 -4.90
CA ALA A 88 4.07 -13.74 -3.76
C ALA A 88 4.19 -12.22 -3.87
N ILE A 89 3.89 -11.52 -2.77
CA ILE A 89 4.02 -10.06 -2.67
C ILE A 89 5.28 -9.63 -1.91
N GLU A 90 6.02 -10.60 -1.37
CA GLU A 90 7.26 -10.39 -0.62
C GLU A 90 8.31 -11.42 -1.04
N ASN A 91 9.60 -11.02 -0.97
CA ASN A 91 10.72 -11.93 -1.21
C ASN A 91 10.82 -13.02 -0.13
N ASN A 92 11.41 -14.16 -0.50
CA ASN A 92 11.63 -15.30 0.41
C ASN A 92 10.30 -15.77 1.06
N THR A 93 9.26 -15.89 0.26
CA THR A 93 7.98 -16.45 0.66
C THR A 93 8.01 -17.95 0.46
N GLU A 94 7.97 -18.70 1.54
CA GLU A 94 7.88 -20.16 1.52
C GLU A 94 6.42 -20.59 1.49
N VAL A 95 6.06 -21.43 0.51
CA VAL A 95 4.71 -21.96 0.33
C VAL A 95 4.72 -23.47 0.41
N LYS A 96 3.89 -24.02 1.27
CA LYS A 96 3.64 -25.45 1.40
C LYS A 96 2.25 -25.79 0.88
N ILE A 97 2.16 -26.82 0.04
CA ILE A 97 0.90 -27.35 -0.47
C ILE A 97 0.67 -28.73 0.14
N SER A 98 -0.54 -28.98 0.63
CA SER A 98 -0.92 -30.24 1.24
C SER A 98 -2.41 -30.55 0.99
N ASN A 99 -2.91 -31.64 1.56
CA ASN A 99 -4.30 -32.10 1.37
C ASN A 99 -4.65 -32.38 -0.12
N ILE A 100 -3.65 -32.77 -0.91
CA ILE A 100 -3.81 -33.37 -2.23
C ILE A 100 -3.37 -34.83 -2.09
N PRO A 101 -4.15 -35.80 -2.61
CA PRO A 101 -3.75 -37.22 -2.56
C PRO A 101 -2.37 -37.46 -3.19
N ASN A 102 -1.52 -38.16 -2.46
CA ASN A 102 -0.18 -38.50 -2.96
C ASN A 102 -0.29 -39.33 -4.23
N GLY A 103 0.50 -39.06 -5.24
CA GLY A 103 0.41 -39.72 -6.54
C GLY A 103 -0.58 -39.09 -7.52
N THR A 104 -1.22 -37.94 -7.19
CA THR A 104 -2.09 -37.23 -8.12
C THR A 104 -1.31 -36.75 -9.33
N LEU A 105 -1.79 -37.11 -10.53
CA LEU A 105 -1.19 -36.67 -11.80
C LEU A 105 -1.50 -35.23 -12.09
N LEU A 106 -0.46 -34.41 -12.22
CA LEU A 106 -0.55 -32.99 -12.55
C LEU A 106 -0.69 -32.77 -14.07
N ALA A 107 -1.17 -31.59 -14.45
CA ALA A 107 -1.40 -31.24 -15.85
C ALA A 107 -0.12 -31.20 -16.71
N ASN A 108 1.04 -31.02 -16.10
CA ASN A 108 2.35 -31.10 -16.75
C ASN A 108 2.88 -32.53 -16.95
N GLY A 109 2.14 -33.53 -16.51
CA GLY A 109 2.54 -34.95 -16.58
C GLY A 109 3.40 -35.44 -15.42
N THR A 110 3.72 -34.60 -14.44
CA THR A 110 4.39 -35.04 -13.21
C THR A 110 3.40 -35.50 -12.16
N ILE A 111 3.88 -36.08 -11.08
CA ILE A 111 3.08 -36.61 -9.97
C ILE A 111 3.29 -35.73 -8.74
N PHE A 112 2.19 -35.33 -8.08
CA PHE A 112 2.24 -34.63 -6.82
C PHE A 112 2.80 -35.54 -5.71
N ASN A 113 3.75 -35.00 -4.95
CA ASN A 113 4.33 -35.66 -3.79
C ASN A 113 4.24 -34.71 -2.55
N ALA A 114 3.48 -35.15 -1.55
CA ALA A 114 3.28 -34.36 -0.32
C ALA A 114 4.55 -34.14 0.51
N SER A 115 5.63 -34.89 0.22
CA SER A 115 6.94 -34.77 0.88
C SER A 115 7.89 -33.80 0.17
N ASP A 116 7.49 -33.20 -0.95
CA ASP A 116 8.32 -32.22 -1.63
C ASP A 116 8.57 -31.00 -0.72
N PRO A 117 9.77 -30.40 -0.82
CA PRO A 117 10.10 -29.22 0.00
C PRO A 117 9.16 -28.04 -0.30
N PRO A 118 9.01 -27.08 0.62
CA PRO A 118 8.27 -25.86 0.36
C PRO A 118 8.78 -25.14 -0.89
N ILE A 119 7.86 -24.54 -1.61
CA ILE A 119 8.14 -23.72 -2.79
C ILE A 119 8.63 -22.37 -2.31
N LEU A 120 9.80 -21.95 -2.74
CA LEU A 120 10.34 -20.61 -2.44
C LEU A 120 9.98 -19.66 -3.58
N LEU A 121 9.31 -18.55 -3.24
CA LEU A 121 8.91 -17.49 -4.16
C LEU A 121 9.48 -16.15 -3.70
N ASN A 122 9.93 -15.35 -4.65
CA ASN A 122 10.23 -13.94 -4.43
C ASN A 122 9.05 -13.04 -4.80
N LYS A 123 9.10 -11.78 -4.45
CA LYS A 123 8.08 -10.80 -4.85
C LYS A 123 7.90 -10.84 -6.36
N ASN A 124 6.63 -10.84 -6.83
CA ASN A 124 6.21 -10.96 -8.23
C ASN A 124 6.38 -12.35 -8.85
N GLU A 125 7.00 -13.29 -8.18
CA GLU A 125 7.00 -14.67 -8.65
C GLU A 125 5.68 -15.36 -8.32
N SER A 126 5.24 -16.22 -9.23
CA SER A 126 4.01 -16.99 -9.12
C SER A 126 4.23 -18.48 -9.31
N TYR A 127 3.28 -19.25 -8.83
CA TYR A 127 3.27 -20.71 -8.98
C TYR A 127 1.86 -21.17 -9.30
N ILE A 128 1.71 -22.01 -10.31
CA ILE A 128 0.42 -22.57 -10.72
C ILE A 128 0.48 -24.09 -10.57
N LEU A 129 -0.49 -24.67 -9.87
CA LEU A 129 -0.70 -26.10 -9.82
C LEU A 129 -2.05 -26.42 -10.48
N ALA A 130 -2.05 -27.34 -11.44
CA ALA A 130 -3.24 -27.76 -12.15
C ALA A 130 -3.29 -29.28 -12.32
N ILE A 131 -4.51 -29.79 -12.37
CA ILE A 131 -4.79 -31.21 -12.67
C ILE A 131 -5.79 -31.34 -13.81
N ASN A 132 -5.63 -32.39 -14.59
CA ASN A 132 -6.50 -32.68 -15.75
C ASN A 132 -7.78 -33.43 -15.37
N GLY A 133 -8.86 -33.08 -16.07
CA GLY A 133 -10.01 -33.89 -16.40
C GLY A 133 -10.78 -34.52 -15.24
N ASN A 134 -11.20 -35.73 -15.48
CA ASN A 134 -12.05 -36.57 -14.64
C ASN A 134 -11.49 -36.90 -13.24
N ILE A 135 -10.28 -36.50 -12.93
CA ILE A 135 -9.68 -36.58 -11.59
C ILE A 135 -9.74 -35.24 -10.82
N GLY A 136 -10.50 -34.29 -11.35
CA GLY A 136 -10.58 -32.88 -10.85
C GLY A 136 -10.97 -32.72 -9.39
N GLY A 137 -11.66 -33.70 -8.81
CA GLY A 137 -11.99 -33.68 -7.39
C GLY A 137 -10.80 -33.70 -6.43
N ASN A 138 -9.63 -34.08 -6.88
CA ASN A 138 -8.43 -34.23 -6.06
C ASN A 138 -7.78 -32.89 -5.67
N LEU A 139 -8.15 -31.77 -6.32
CA LEU A 139 -7.62 -30.45 -6.00
C LEU A 139 -8.53 -29.65 -5.06
N ILE A 140 -9.81 -30.01 -5.01
CA ILE A 140 -10.79 -29.32 -4.15
C ILE A 140 -10.48 -29.63 -2.68
N GLY A 141 -10.26 -28.57 -1.88
CA GLY A 141 -9.86 -28.68 -0.49
C GLY A 141 -8.34 -28.65 -0.28
N ALA A 142 -7.53 -28.62 -1.35
CA ALA A 142 -6.08 -28.47 -1.24
C ALA A 142 -5.74 -27.30 -0.31
N LEU A 143 -4.81 -27.53 0.62
CA LEU A 143 -4.36 -26.55 1.60
C LEU A 143 -3.08 -25.89 1.09
N ILE A 144 -3.11 -24.58 1.06
CA ILE A 144 -1.99 -23.70 0.68
C ILE A 144 -1.61 -22.88 1.90
N GLU A 145 -0.41 -23.08 2.42
CA GLU A 145 0.11 -22.37 3.60
C GLU A 145 1.39 -21.64 3.24
N ALA A 146 1.54 -20.40 3.73
CA ALA A 146 2.73 -19.60 3.50
C ALA A 146 3.21 -18.94 4.79
N ASN A 147 4.53 -18.69 4.88
CA ASN A 147 5.12 -17.97 6.01
C ASN A 147 4.82 -16.45 5.94
N LYS A 148 4.55 -15.92 4.73
CA LYS A 148 4.19 -14.52 4.44
C LYS A 148 2.86 -14.43 3.70
N ASN A 149 2.32 -13.22 3.58
CA ASN A 149 1.09 -13.01 2.82
C ASN A 149 1.30 -13.29 1.33
N ILE A 150 0.36 -14.02 0.76
CA ILE A 150 0.27 -14.35 -0.67
C ILE A 150 -1.13 -14.03 -1.18
N VAL A 151 -1.26 -13.97 -2.51
CA VAL A 151 -2.55 -13.92 -3.21
C VAL A 151 -2.81 -15.26 -3.87
N VAL A 152 -4.04 -15.76 -3.77
CA VAL A 152 -4.43 -17.04 -4.36
C VAL A 152 -5.68 -16.87 -5.23
N ASN A 153 -5.60 -17.37 -6.48
CA ASN A 153 -6.79 -17.60 -7.31
C ASN A 153 -7.03 -19.10 -7.40
N SER A 154 -8.30 -19.52 -7.45
CA SER A 154 -8.63 -20.93 -7.67
C SER A 154 -9.89 -21.09 -8.50
N GLY A 155 -9.99 -22.24 -9.17
CA GLY A 155 -11.14 -22.57 -10.01
C GLY A 155 -10.86 -23.58 -11.10
N SER A 156 -11.55 -23.41 -12.21
CA SER A 156 -11.49 -24.29 -13.38
C SER A 156 -11.31 -23.52 -14.67
N PHE A 157 -10.46 -24.02 -15.54
CA PHE A 157 -10.31 -23.53 -16.90
C PHE A 157 -10.86 -24.55 -17.88
N GLY A 158 -12.04 -24.28 -18.45
CA GLY A 158 -12.80 -25.24 -19.21
C GLY A 158 -13.44 -26.35 -18.35
N GLY A 159 -13.90 -26.01 -17.13
CA GLY A 159 -14.53 -26.93 -16.19
C GLY A 159 -16.02 -27.16 -16.42
N THR A 160 -16.59 -28.15 -15.71
CA THR A 160 -18.02 -28.44 -15.69
C THR A 160 -18.49 -28.99 -14.36
N ASN A 161 -19.73 -28.67 -13.99
CA ASN A 161 -20.45 -29.32 -12.90
C ASN A 161 -21.46 -30.36 -13.40
N ASP A 162 -21.63 -30.45 -14.71
CA ASP A 162 -22.49 -31.49 -15.29
C ASP A 162 -21.80 -32.85 -15.20
N PRO A 163 -22.37 -33.84 -14.49
CA PRO A 163 -21.79 -35.16 -14.36
C PRO A 163 -21.99 -36.04 -15.60
N ALA A 164 -22.78 -35.60 -16.59
CA ALA A 164 -23.03 -36.39 -17.77
C ALA A 164 -21.74 -36.64 -18.57
N ASP A 165 -21.53 -37.87 -18.98
CA ASP A 165 -20.40 -38.24 -19.82
C ASP A 165 -20.57 -37.71 -21.25
N ALA A 166 -19.47 -37.38 -21.89
CA ALA A 166 -19.48 -37.04 -23.29
C ALA A 166 -19.90 -38.24 -24.13
N SER A 167 -20.90 -38.07 -24.98
CA SER A 167 -21.17 -39.06 -26.02
C SER A 167 -19.95 -39.16 -26.94
N PRO A 168 -19.61 -40.34 -27.47
CA PRO A 168 -18.52 -40.52 -28.44
C PRO A 168 -18.70 -39.54 -29.62
N GLY A 169 -17.77 -38.57 -29.72
CA GLY A 169 -17.81 -37.50 -30.75
C GLY A 169 -18.73 -36.32 -30.44
N GLY A 170 -19.37 -36.27 -29.26
CA GLY A 170 -20.23 -35.17 -28.83
C GLY A 170 -19.48 -34.06 -28.07
N SER A 171 -20.01 -32.82 -28.17
CA SER A 171 -19.54 -31.67 -27.40
C SER A 171 -20.28 -31.48 -26.06
N SER A 172 -21.09 -32.45 -25.66
CA SER A 172 -21.89 -32.45 -24.43
C SER A 172 -21.27 -33.39 -23.40
N PRO A 173 -21.23 -33.05 -22.12
CA PRO A 173 -21.73 -31.83 -21.50
C PRO A 173 -20.86 -30.63 -21.84
N GLY A 174 -21.45 -29.42 -21.73
CA GLY A 174 -20.74 -28.19 -21.96
C GLY A 174 -19.73 -27.88 -20.86
N ARG A 175 -18.76 -27.01 -21.17
CA ARG A 175 -17.74 -26.55 -20.25
C ARG A 175 -17.56 -25.03 -20.35
N ASP A 176 -17.17 -24.38 -19.25
CA ASP A 176 -16.90 -22.96 -19.20
C ASP A 176 -15.70 -22.64 -18.30
N ILE A 177 -15.35 -21.37 -18.20
CA ILE A 177 -14.27 -20.89 -17.34
C ILE A 177 -14.91 -20.38 -16.05
N GLY A 178 -14.46 -20.89 -14.91
CA GLY A 178 -14.93 -20.43 -13.61
C GLY A 178 -13.79 -20.39 -12.61
N PHE A 179 -13.34 -19.17 -12.27
CA PHE A 179 -12.31 -18.96 -11.27
C PHE A 179 -12.49 -17.62 -10.61
N ASP A 180 -11.96 -17.45 -9.40
CA ASP A 180 -11.96 -16.18 -8.67
C ASP A 180 -10.71 -16.07 -7.80
N GLN A 181 -10.41 -14.83 -7.38
CA GLN A 181 -9.51 -14.58 -6.26
C GLN A 181 -10.21 -15.01 -4.97
N ILE A 182 -9.51 -15.71 -4.10
CA ILE A 182 -10.03 -16.18 -2.82
C ILE A 182 -9.35 -15.43 -1.67
N VAL A 183 -9.96 -15.49 -0.49
CA VAL A 183 -9.43 -14.85 0.72
C VAL A 183 -8.78 -15.88 1.66
N GLY A 184 -7.93 -15.42 2.56
CA GLY A 184 -7.32 -16.26 3.58
C GLY A 184 -8.32 -16.79 4.61
N SER A 185 -7.92 -17.82 5.37
CA SER A 185 -8.76 -18.45 6.41
C SER A 185 -9.15 -17.49 7.56
N ASP A 186 -8.47 -16.37 7.71
CA ASP A 186 -8.80 -15.30 8.65
C ASP A 186 -9.96 -14.40 8.19
N LYS A 187 -10.38 -14.52 6.91
CA LYS A 187 -11.45 -13.73 6.27
C LYS A 187 -12.66 -14.54 5.82
N ILE A 188 -12.68 -15.83 6.09
CA ILE A 188 -13.86 -16.68 5.89
C ILE A 188 -14.79 -16.65 7.12
N GLY A 189 -15.98 -17.16 7.00
CA GLY A 189 -16.98 -17.14 8.08
C GLY A 189 -17.84 -18.41 8.15
N SER A 190 -18.96 -18.29 8.85
CA SER A 190 -19.91 -19.37 9.12
C SER A 190 -21.33 -19.11 8.62
N ASP A 191 -21.61 -17.94 8.10
CA ASP A 191 -22.94 -17.53 7.62
C ASP A 191 -22.84 -17.04 6.18
N TYR A 192 -23.64 -17.62 5.27
CA TYR A 192 -23.57 -17.34 3.83
C TYR A 192 -24.96 -17.28 3.20
N ILE A 193 -25.14 -16.39 2.22
CA ILE A 193 -26.34 -16.31 1.39
C ILE A 193 -25.93 -16.48 -0.08
N PHE A 194 -26.58 -17.39 -0.77
CA PHE A 194 -26.38 -17.70 -2.18
C PHE A 194 -27.62 -17.35 -2.97
N ILE A 195 -27.44 -16.68 -4.12
CA ILE A 195 -28.54 -16.33 -5.03
C ILE A 195 -28.39 -17.16 -6.30
N LYS A 196 -29.45 -17.94 -6.61
CA LYS A 196 -29.50 -18.84 -7.78
C LYS A 196 -29.37 -18.03 -9.08
N GLY A 197 -28.57 -18.54 -10.01
CA GLY A 197 -28.53 -18.04 -11.38
C GLY A 197 -29.75 -18.50 -12.22
N LYS A 198 -29.56 -18.62 -13.51
CA LYS A 198 -30.58 -19.09 -14.46
C LYS A 198 -30.32 -20.53 -14.96
N GLY A 199 -29.31 -21.20 -14.38
CA GLY A 199 -28.95 -22.55 -14.73
C GLY A 199 -29.96 -23.59 -14.27
N THR A 200 -29.81 -24.83 -14.79
CA THR A 200 -30.47 -25.98 -14.24
C THR A 200 -29.93 -26.34 -12.86
N ASP A 201 -30.64 -27.12 -12.07
CA ASP A 201 -30.18 -27.52 -10.72
C ASP A 201 -28.81 -28.20 -10.72
N VAL A 202 -28.45 -28.85 -11.80
CA VAL A 202 -27.14 -29.50 -11.97
C VAL A 202 -26.01 -28.47 -12.07
N LEU A 203 -26.24 -27.28 -12.64
CA LEU A 203 -25.25 -26.25 -12.86
C LEU A 203 -25.14 -25.30 -11.65
N GLU A 204 -26.25 -25.10 -10.94
CA GLU A 204 -26.32 -24.27 -9.74
C GLU A 204 -25.76 -25.04 -8.54
N ARG A 205 -24.51 -24.81 -8.20
CA ARG A 205 -23.82 -25.54 -7.14
C ARG A 205 -23.31 -24.60 -6.07
N VAL A 206 -23.47 -25.02 -4.82
CA VAL A 206 -22.75 -24.44 -3.67
C VAL A 206 -21.72 -25.47 -3.22
N LEU A 207 -20.47 -25.05 -3.16
CA LEU A 207 -19.34 -25.85 -2.68
C LEU A 207 -18.84 -25.24 -1.36
N LEU A 208 -18.91 -26.01 -0.29
CA LEU A 208 -18.35 -25.65 1.03
C LEU A 208 -17.14 -26.53 1.29
N ILE A 209 -16.07 -25.92 1.84
CA ILE A 209 -14.86 -26.64 2.24
C ILE A 209 -14.55 -26.24 3.69
N ALA A 210 -14.53 -27.21 4.60
CA ALA A 210 -14.23 -26.94 6.01
C ALA A 210 -12.77 -26.55 6.19
N ASP A 211 -12.53 -25.53 7.00
CA ASP A 211 -11.16 -25.19 7.41
C ASP A 211 -10.69 -26.02 8.61
N THR A 212 -11.62 -26.43 9.47
CA THR A 212 -11.36 -27.23 10.67
C THR A 212 -12.27 -28.46 10.77
N ASP A 213 -11.82 -29.45 11.55
CA ASP A 213 -12.57 -30.71 11.76
C ASP A 213 -13.91 -30.50 12.46
N ASN A 214 -14.83 -31.44 12.22
CA ASN A 214 -16.16 -31.49 12.83
C ASN A 214 -16.97 -30.19 12.59
N THR A 215 -16.99 -29.73 11.35
CA THR A 215 -17.80 -28.58 10.91
C THR A 215 -19.19 -29.06 10.49
N GLU A 216 -20.20 -28.68 11.23
CA GLU A 216 -21.60 -28.99 10.95
C GLU A 216 -22.21 -27.96 9.99
N ILE A 217 -23.09 -28.41 9.09
CA ILE A 217 -23.73 -27.59 8.05
C ILE A 217 -25.25 -27.55 8.29
N TYR A 218 -25.81 -26.36 8.34
CA TYR A 218 -27.24 -26.08 8.52
C TYR A 218 -27.75 -25.27 7.33
N VAL A 219 -28.97 -25.58 6.86
CA VAL A 219 -29.55 -24.97 5.65
C VAL A 219 -30.89 -24.31 5.99
N ASN A 220 -31.10 -23.11 5.44
CA ASN A 220 -32.39 -22.38 5.50
C ASN A 220 -32.95 -22.25 6.92
N GLY A 221 -32.08 -21.98 7.91
CA GLY A 221 -32.48 -21.76 9.29
C GLY A 221 -32.85 -23.03 10.08
N ASN A 222 -32.68 -24.23 9.52
CA ASN A 222 -32.88 -25.47 10.23
C ASN A 222 -31.90 -25.59 11.39
N THR A 223 -32.34 -26.18 12.48
CA THR A 223 -31.52 -26.41 13.68
C THR A 223 -30.84 -27.78 13.70
N THR A 224 -31.21 -28.65 12.78
CA THR A 224 -30.57 -29.97 12.57
C THR A 224 -29.53 -29.87 11.45
N ALA A 225 -28.30 -30.27 11.74
CA ALA A 225 -27.24 -30.33 10.75
C ALA A 225 -27.59 -31.37 9.66
N ILE A 226 -27.37 -30.99 8.40
CA ILE A 226 -27.54 -31.88 7.26
C ILE A 226 -26.29 -32.74 6.99
N ALA A 227 -25.14 -32.28 7.46
CA ALA A 227 -23.85 -32.98 7.33
C ALA A 227 -22.85 -32.44 8.37
N THR A 228 -21.80 -33.23 8.63
CA THR A 228 -20.59 -32.86 9.36
C THR A 228 -19.40 -33.23 8.51
N ILE A 229 -18.47 -32.27 8.26
CA ILE A 229 -17.29 -32.46 7.43
C ILE A 229 -16.00 -32.15 8.20
N GLN A 230 -14.90 -32.80 7.79
CA GLN A 230 -13.57 -32.61 8.37
C GLN A 230 -12.78 -31.56 7.62
N ALA A 231 -11.68 -31.09 8.20
CA ALA A 231 -10.80 -30.09 7.60
C ALA A 231 -10.35 -30.54 6.17
N GLY A 232 -10.63 -29.68 5.17
CA GLY A 232 -10.35 -29.95 3.76
C GLY A 232 -11.39 -30.83 3.05
N GLU A 233 -12.35 -31.40 3.78
CA GLU A 233 -13.47 -32.05 3.13
C GLU A 233 -14.45 -31.04 2.54
N LYS A 234 -15.04 -31.43 1.42
CA LYS A 234 -16.06 -30.64 0.73
C LYS A 234 -17.46 -31.21 0.97
N TYR A 235 -18.42 -30.28 0.98
CA TYR A 235 -19.84 -30.60 0.86
C TYR A 235 -20.45 -29.82 -0.31
N VAL A 236 -21.27 -30.48 -1.12
CA VAL A 236 -21.87 -29.87 -2.32
C VAL A 236 -23.37 -29.89 -2.23
N LEU A 237 -24.01 -28.73 -2.41
CA LEU A 237 -25.46 -28.62 -2.59
C LEU A 237 -25.73 -28.23 -4.05
N ASP A 238 -26.84 -28.70 -4.59
CA ASP A 238 -27.27 -28.35 -5.94
C ASP A 238 -28.48 -27.41 -5.94
N GLY A 239 -28.92 -27.03 -7.13
CA GLY A 239 -29.99 -26.05 -7.34
C GLY A 239 -31.34 -26.42 -6.73
N SER A 240 -31.57 -27.72 -6.44
CA SER A 240 -32.81 -28.16 -5.79
C SER A 240 -32.95 -27.71 -4.33
N GLN A 241 -31.85 -27.33 -3.71
CA GLN A 241 -31.81 -26.84 -2.31
C GLN A 241 -32.21 -25.37 -2.18
N PHE A 242 -32.24 -24.64 -3.29
CA PHE A 242 -32.65 -23.23 -3.28
C PHE A 242 -34.17 -23.11 -3.17
N THR A 243 -34.61 -22.23 -2.29
CA THR A 243 -36.01 -21.87 -2.13
C THR A 243 -36.19 -20.39 -2.48
N ASN A 244 -37.15 -20.04 -3.32
CA ASN A 244 -37.33 -18.67 -3.86
C ASN A 244 -36.03 -18.08 -4.45
N ASN A 245 -35.26 -18.93 -5.15
CA ASN A 245 -33.98 -18.61 -5.75
C ASN A 245 -32.90 -18.13 -4.76
N ASN A 246 -33.02 -18.43 -3.49
CA ASN A 246 -31.98 -18.18 -2.52
C ASN A 246 -31.73 -19.37 -1.59
N LEU A 247 -30.56 -19.42 -0.99
CA LEU A 247 -30.13 -20.45 -0.08
C LEU A 247 -29.31 -19.82 1.03
N TYR A 248 -29.77 -19.95 2.28
CA TYR A 248 -29.02 -19.57 3.46
C TYR A 248 -28.31 -20.77 4.06
N ILE A 249 -27.02 -20.62 4.32
CA ILE A 249 -26.20 -21.65 4.97
C ILE A 249 -25.57 -21.05 6.23
N LYS A 250 -25.69 -21.78 7.32
CA LYS A 250 -24.94 -21.57 8.55
C LYS A 250 -24.08 -22.81 8.82
N THR A 251 -22.86 -22.58 9.32
CA THR A 251 -21.97 -23.67 9.74
C THR A 251 -21.55 -23.48 11.20
N SER A 252 -21.16 -24.55 11.88
CA SER A 252 -20.70 -24.47 13.27
C SER A 252 -19.30 -23.87 13.40
N LYS A 253 -18.52 -23.88 12.31
CA LYS A 253 -17.16 -23.31 12.19
C LYS A 253 -16.98 -22.72 10.81
N ASN A 254 -15.91 -21.92 10.63
CA ASN A 254 -15.64 -21.24 9.36
C ASN A 254 -15.39 -22.20 8.21
N VAL A 255 -15.90 -21.84 7.03
CA VAL A 255 -15.73 -22.58 5.78
C VAL A 255 -15.34 -21.67 4.63
N PHE A 256 -14.63 -22.20 3.64
CA PHE A 256 -14.50 -21.57 2.34
C PHE A 256 -15.75 -21.88 1.52
N ALA A 257 -16.38 -20.88 0.93
CA ALA A 257 -17.63 -21.01 0.21
C ALA A 257 -17.49 -20.55 -1.23
N TYR A 258 -17.94 -21.40 -2.16
CA TYR A 258 -17.93 -21.12 -3.59
C TYR A 258 -19.32 -21.35 -4.17
N GLN A 259 -19.66 -20.60 -5.20
CA GLN A 259 -20.89 -20.79 -5.94
C GLN A 259 -20.60 -20.95 -7.42
N SER A 260 -21.14 -22.01 -8.02
CA SER A 260 -21.32 -22.10 -9.46
C SER A 260 -22.70 -21.66 -9.85
N ILE A 261 -22.80 -20.89 -10.91
CA ILE A 261 -24.04 -20.44 -11.50
C ILE A 261 -24.10 -20.79 -13.00
N GLY A 262 -25.30 -21.06 -13.50
CA GLY A 262 -25.57 -21.00 -14.92
C GLY A 262 -26.16 -19.65 -15.31
N GLY A 263 -25.65 -19.02 -16.36
CA GLY A 263 -26.28 -17.79 -16.90
C GLY A 263 -27.52 -18.07 -17.72
N THR A 264 -27.66 -19.28 -18.22
CA THR A 264 -28.83 -19.84 -18.94
C THR A 264 -29.02 -21.31 -18.57
N THR A 265 -30.02 -21.96 -19.11
CA THR A 265 -30.23 -23.42 -18.96
C THR A 265 -29.28 -24.28 -19.81
N SER A 266 -28.41 -23.67 -20.59
CA SER A 266 -27.41 -24.41 -21.39
C SER A 266 -26.31 -24.99 -20.51
N ASN A 267 -25.99 -26.27 -20.64
CA ASN A 267 -24.93 -26.90 -19.87
C ASN A 267 -23.53 -26.32 -20.14
N ALA A 268 -23.33 -25.62 -21.25
CA ALA A 268 -22.09 -24.91 -21.56
C ALA A 268 -21.95 -23.56 -20.86
N ASN A 269 -23.01 -23.07 -20.21
CA ASN A 269 -23.07 -21.74 -19.67
C ASN A 269 -22.91 -21.78 -18.14
N GLN A 270 -21.67 -21.87 -17.66
CA GLN A 270 -21.33 -22.04 -16.27
C GLN A 270 -20.27 -21.04 -15.82
N ASN A 271 -20.26 -20.70 -14.55
CA ASN A 271 -19.19 -19.92 -13.90
C ASN A 271 -19.01 -20.42 -12.46
N LEU A 272 -17.86 -20.12 -11.87
CA LEU A 272 -17.57 -20.36 -10.46
C LEU A 272 -16.91 -19.13 -9.86
N PHE A 273 -17.33 -18.71 -8.67
CA PHE A 273 -16.72 -17.64 -7.92
C PHE A 273 -16.73 -17.90 -6.42
N PHE A 274 -15.88 -17.18 -5.71
CA PHE A 274 -15.79 -17.21 -4.25
C PHE A 274 -16.88 -16.33 -3.64
N VAL A 275 -17.58 -16.82 -2.61
CA VAL A 275 -18.68 -16.13 -1.93
C VAL A 275 -18.21 -15.59 -0.60
N PRO A 276 -18.39 -14.29 -0.31
CA PRO A 276 -18.05 -13.71 0.99
C PRO A 276 -19.01 -14.22 2.09
N PRO A 277 -18.53 -14.39 3.32
CA PRO A 277 -19.42 -14.60 4.46
C PRO A 277 -20.23 -13.34 4.74
N LEU A 278 -21.37 -13.51 5.42
CA LEU A 278 -22.03 -12.36 6.03
C LEU A 278 -21.13 -11.81 7.13
N ASN A 279 -20.67 -10.61 6.92
CA ASN A 279 -19.87 -9.86 7.87
C ASN A 279 -20.36 -8.41 7.89
N CYS A 280 -20.15 -7.72 8.97
CA CYS A 280 -20.63 -6.37 9.09
C CYS A 280 -19.61 -5.31 8.63
N SER A 281 -18.47 -5.72 8.10
CA SER A 281 -17.47 -4.80 7.54
C SER A 281 -17.67 -4.52 6.05
N THR A 282 -18.65 -5.18 5.42
CA THR A 282 -18.93 -4.95 4.00
C THR A 282 -19.47 -3.54 3.76
N PRO A 283 -19.08 -2.86 2.68
CA PRO A 283 -19.50 -1.48 2.41
C PRO A 283 -20.99 -1.37 2.09
N LYS A 284 -21.53 -0.16 2.20
CA LYS A 284 -22.87 0.21 1.75
C LYS A 284 -22.91 0.62 0.29
N ILE A 285 -21.76 0.81 -0.33
CA ILE A 285 -21.59 1.36 -1.67
C ILE A 285 -20.64 0.48 -2.47
N VAL A 286 -21.00 0.23 -3.71
CA VAL A 286 -20.12 -0.20 -4.80
C VAL A 286 -20.19 0.87 -5.87
N ASP A 287 -19.17 1.70 -5.97
CA ASP A 287 -19.18 2.89 -6.82
C ASP A 287 -19.23 2.56 -8.31
N ASN A 288 -18.61 1.44 -8.72
CA ASN A 288 -18.55 1.12 -10.13
C ASN A 288 -18.28 -0.37 -10.39
N ILE A 289 -19.20 -1.01 -11.10
CA ILE A 289 -18.99 -2.26 -11.82
C ILE A 289 -18.79 -1.86 -13.28
N PRO A 290 -17.55 -1.78 -13.80
CA PRO A 290 -17.30 -1.19 -15.09
C PRO A 290 -17.84 -2.06 -16.23
N GLU A 291 -18.55 -1.44 -17.18
CA GLU A 291 -19.04 -2.07 -18.41
C GLU A 291 -19.56 -3.50 -18.20
N ILE A 292 -20.55 -3.63 -17.32
CA ILE A 292 -21.07 -4.92 -16.84
C ILE A 292 -21.43 -5.91 -17.95
N ASN A 293 -21.68 -5.41 -19.15
CA ASN A 293 -22.13 -6.19 -20.30
C ASN A 293 -21.01 -6.50 -21.31
N LEU A 294 -19.74 -6.17 -21.05
CA LEU A 294 -18.70 -6.30 -22.07
C LEU A 294 -17.53 -7.19 -21.65
N ILE A 295 -17.06 -8.03 -22.59
CA ILE A 295 -15.70 -8.55 -22.64
C ILE A 295 -15.11 -8.20 -24.01
N GLY A 296 -14.12 -7.32 -24.03
CA GLY A 296 -13.63 -6.72 -25.27
C GLY A 296 -14.77 -5.98 -25.99
N SER A 297 -15.06 -6.35 -27.24
CA SER A 297 -16.17 -5.81 -28.04
C SER A 297 -17.45 -6.66 -27.97
N ARG A 298 -17.45 -7.79 -27.25
CA ARG A 298 -18.59 -8.69 -27.20
C ARG A 298 -19.56 -8.31 -26.09
N ASN A 299 -20.86 -8.25 -26.46
CA ASN A 299 -21.94 -7.94 -25.52
C ASN A 299 -22.45 -9.18 -24.80
N TYR A 300 -22.79 -9.00 -23.53
CA TYR A 300 -23.43 -9.96 -22.63
C TYR A 300 -24.63 -9.32 -21.95
N VAL A 301 -25.55 -10.10 -21.46
CA VAL A 301 -26.64 -9.60 -20.61
C VAL A 301 -26.12 -9.50 -19.20
N GLY A 302 -25.94 -8.27 -18.71
CA GLY A 302 -25.46 -8.01 -17.35
C GLY A 302 -26.55 -8.20 -16.30
N VAL A 303 -26.23 -8.83 -15.19
CA VAL A 303 -27.11 -9.04 -14.03
C VAL A 303 -26.35 -8.68 -12.77
N VAL A 304 -27.01 -7.97 -11.83
CA VAL A 304 -26.53 -7.70 -10.48
C VAL A 304 -27.46 -8.34 -9.47
N ASN A 305 -26.91 -9.09 -8.53
CA ASN A 305 -27.61 -9.55 -7.34
C ASN A 305 -27.10 -8.75 -6.12
N ILE A 306 -28.01 -8.20 -5.35
CA ILE A 306 -27.72 -7.37 -4.19
C ILE A 306 -28.39 -8.00 -2.97
N VAL A 307 -27.60 -8.52 -2.03
CA VAL A 307 -28.09 -8.98 -0.73
C VAL A 307 -27.87 -7.87 0.29
N THR A 308 -28.89 -7.55 1.08
CA THR A 308 -28.83 -6.51 2.12
C THR A 308 -29.83 -6.80 3.23
N GLU A 309 -29.75 -6.06 4.33
CA GLU A 309 -30.72 -6.19 5.42
C GLU A 309 -32.12 -5.71 5.00
N THR A 310 -33.14 -6.32 5.59
CA THR A 310 -34.55 -5.93 5.40
C THR A 310 -34.77 -4.47 5.78
N GLY A 311 -35.52 -3.75 4.92
CA GLY A 311 -35.81 -2.31 5.08
C GLY A 311 -34.73 -1.39 4.52
N ALA A 312 -33.70 -1.90 3.88
CA ALA A 312 -32.73 -1.08 3.18
C ALA A 312 -33.33 -0.42 1.92
N THR A 313 -32.97 0.82 1.68
CA THR A 313 -33.22 1.50 0.40
C THR A 313 -32.02 1.26 -0.51
N VAL A 314 -32.26 0.71 -1.69
CA VAL A 314 -31.21 0.37 -2.67
C VAL A 314 -31.36 1.24 -3.91
N LEU A 315 -30.26 1.86 -4.35
CA LEU A 315 -30.16 2.64 -5.58
C LEU A 315 -29.19 1.94 -6.55
N ILE A 316 -29.54 2.00 -7.84
CA ILE A 316 -28.65 1.59 -8.93
C ILE A 316 -28.46 2.83 -9.82
N ASN A 317 -27.22 3.25 -10.01
CA ASN A 317 -26.85 4.49 -10.69
C ASN A 317 -27.65 5.71 -10.16
N ASP A 318 -27.72 5.85 -8.83
CA ASP A 318 -28.42 6.88 -8.07
C ASP A 318 -29.96 6.90 -8.25
N ILE A 319 -30.53 5.89 -8.88
CA ILE A 319 -31.98 5.73 -9.07
C ILE A 319 -32.47 4.60 -8.15
N PRO A 320 -33.52 4.81 -7.34
CA PRO A 320 -34.12 3.75 -6.56
C PRO A 320 -34.50 2.55 -7.42
N THR A 321 -34.08 1.37 -7.04
CA THR A 321 -34.43 0.16 -7.81
C THR A 321 -35.93 -0.12 -7.77
N THR A 322 -36.50 -0.50 -8.89
CA THR A 322 -37.89 -0.97 -9.01
C THR A 322 -38.02 -2.48 -8.78
N ALA A 323 -36.91 -3.20 -8.59
CA ALA A 323 -36.93 -4.63 -8.30
C ALA A 323 -37.55 -4.88 -6.92
N THR A 324 -38.42 -5.88 -6.84
CA THR A 324 -39.03 -6.28 -5.56
C THR A 324 -38.04 -7.03 -4.69
N PRO A 325 -37.84 -6.63 -3.41
CA PRO A 325 -37.00 -7.38 -2.48
C PRO A 325 -37.63 -8.76 -2.21
N ILE A 326 -36.80 -9.79 -2.26
CA ILE A 326 -37.19 -11.17 -1.97
C ILE A 326 -36.57 -11.58 -0.64
N PRO A 327 -37.37 -12.01 0.39
CA PRO A 327 -36.83 -12.44 1.67
C PRO A 327 -35.92 -13.66 1.53
N ILE A 328 -34.86 -13.71 2.35
CA ILE A 328 -33.98 -14.86 2.42
C ILE A 328 -34.62 -15.95 3.27
N ASN A 329 -34.74 -17.13 2.72
CA ASN A 329 -35.32 -18.28 3.42
C ASN A 329 -34.46 -18.70 4.62
N GLY A 330 -35.04 -18.71 5.81
CA GLY A 330 -34.32 -19.03 7.05
C GLY A 330 -33.46 -17.88 7.62
N LYS A 331 -33.46 -16.68 6.99
CA LYS A 331 -32.74 -15.49 7.44
C LYS A 331 -33.55 -14.22 7.14
N PRO A 332 -34.72 -14.01 7.80
CA PRO A 332 -35.71 -12.99 7.44
C PRO A 332 -35.24 -11.54 7.66
N ASP A 333 -34.16 -11.33 8.38
CA ASP A 333 -33.47 -10.04 8.53
C ASP A 333 -32.72 -9.61 7.26
N PHE A 334 -32.61 -10.49 6.23
CA PHE A 334 -32.01 -10.19 4.94
C PHE A 334 -33.01 -10.36 3.77
N VAL A 335 -32.79 -9.56 2.74
CA VAL A 335 -33.47 -9.64 1.44
C VAL A 335 -32.45 -9.61 0.30
N TYR A 336 -32.87 -10.05 -0.88
CA TYR A 336 -32.05 -9.82 -2.07
C TYR A 336 -32.87 -9.15 -3.18
N TYR A 337 -32.18 -8.44 -4.05
CA TYR A 337 -32.65 -7.89 -5.31
C TYR A 337 -31.88 -8.53 -6.46
N SER A 338 -32.52 -8.83 -7.58
CA SER A 338 -31.88 -9.26 -8.80
C SER A 338 -32.34 -8.39 -9.96
N VAL A 339 -31.37 -7.73 -10.60
CA VAL A 339 -31.64 -6.77 -11.69
C VAL A 339 -30.88 -7.21 -12.92
N SER A 340 -31.61 -7.47 -14.03
CA SER A 340 -31.09 -8.00 -15.27
C SER A 340 -31.22 -6.99 -16.41
N GLY A 341 -30.44 -7.19 -17.48
CA GLY A 341 -30.46 -6.33 -18.67
C GLY A 341 -29.62 -5.05 -18.50
N LEU A 342 -28.73 -5.05 -17.51
CA LEU A 342 -27.87 -3.92 -17.23
C LEU A 342 -26.73 -3.80 -18.26
N THR A 343 -26.40 -2.55 -18.60
CA THR A 343 -25.34 -2.21 -19.56
C THR A 343 -24.52 -1.02 -19.05
N GLY A 344 -23.25 -0.95 -19.49
CA GLY A 344 -22.35 0.12 -19.08
C GLY A 344 -21.88 -0.01 -17.64
N ASN A 345 -21.56 1.11 -17.03
CA ASN A 345 -21.07 1.21 -15.65
C ASN A 345 -22.24 1.17 -14.67
N ILE A 346 -22.13 0.35 -13.64
CA ILE A 346 -23.18 0.18 -12.63
C ILE A 346 -22.63 0.54 -11.27
N ALA A 347 -23.26 1.51 -10.61
CA ALA A 347 -23.08 1.83 -9.20
C ALA A 347 -24.23 1.24 -8.38
N VAL A 348 -23.94 0.74 -7.19
CA VAL A 348 -24.92 0.27 -6.22
C VAL A 348 -24.72 1.02 -4.91
N LYS A 349 -25.76 1.66 -4.40
CA LYS A 349 -25.76 2.34 -3.10
C LYS A 349 -26.91 1.82 -2.25
N SER A 350 -26.70 1.76 -0.95
CA SER A 350 -27.72 1.31 0.00
C SER A 350 -27.61 2.04 1.34
N THR A 351 -28.75 2.12 2.04
CA THR A 351 -28.77 2.61 3.43
C THR A 351 -28.20 1.60 4.44
N LYS A 352 -28.04 0.34 4.01
CA LYS A 352 -27.45 -0.77 4.79
C LYS A 352 -26.33 -1.42 4.01
N GLN A 353 -25.56 -2.25 4.65
CA GLN A 353 -24.46 -3.00 4.02
C GLN A 353 -24.95 -3.86 2.85
N VAL A 354 -24.14 -3.99 1.81
CA VAL A 354 -24.49 -4.73 0.62
C VAL A 354 -23.44 -5.78 0.25
N TYR A 355 -23.93 -6.95 -0.15
CA TYR A 355 -23.18 -8.02 -0.78
C TYR A 355 -23.57 -8.05 -2.24
N VAL A 356 -22.73 -7.48 -3.11
CA VAL A 356 -23.01 -7.30 -4.51
C VAL A 356 -22.26 -8.31 -5.35
N SER A 357 -22.97 -9.24 -5.97
CA SER A 357 -22.43 -10.09 -7.02
C SER A 357 -22.97 -9.65 -8.37
N TYR A 358 -22.20 -9.94 -9.40
CA TYR A 358 -22.62 -9.71 -10.79
C TYR A 358 -22.28 -10.91 -11.66
N TYR A 359 -23.00 -11.04 -12.77
CA TYR A 359 -22.62 -11.94 -13.86
C TYR A 359 -23.11 -11.39 -15.21
N GLY A 360 -22.39 -11.78 -16.26
CA GLY A 360 -22.78 -11.51 -17.63
C GLY A 360 -22.94 -12.81 -18.38
N THR A 361 -23.97 -12.91 -19.22
CA THR A 361 -24.24 -14.13 -19.99
C THR A 361 -24.49 -13.82 -21.46
N ASN A 362 -23.93 -14.66 -22.34
CA ASN A 362 -24.19 -14.63 -23.77
C ASN A 362 -24.10 -16.07 -24.33
N SER A 363 -25.22 -16.58 -24.84
CA SER A 363 -25.28 -17.92 -25.44
C SER A 363 -24.69 -19.00 -24.51
N ALA A 364 -23.50 -19.53 -24.78
CA ALA A 364 -22.84 -20.58 -24.05
C ALA A 364 -21.80 -20.10 -23.03
N ALA A 365 -21.71 -18.81 -22.76
CA ALA A 365 -20.65 -18.24 -21.94
C ALA A 365 -21.21 -17.41 -20.76
N THR A 366 -20.64 -17.59 -19.58
CA THR A 366 -20.95 -16.81 -18.38
C THR A 366 -19.68 -16.41 -17.65
N TYR A 367 -19.63 -15.17 -17.17
CA TYR A 367 -18.60 -14.68 -16.24
C TYR A 367 -19.25 -13.98 -15.05
N GLY A 368 -18.61 -13.94 -13.91
CA GLY A 368 -19.11 -13.24 -12.74
C GLY A 368 -18.20 -13.36 -11.54
N SER A 369 -18.46 -12.54 -10.52
CA SER A 369 -17.81 -12.58 -9.21
C SER A 369 -18.56 -11.68 -8.23
N TYR A 370 -18.02 -11.50 -7.00
CA TYR A 370 -18.48 -10.53 -6.00
C TYR A 370 -17.63 -9.25 -6.05
N TYR A 371 -18.31 -8.08 -6.00
CA TYR A 371 -17.69 -6.76 -5.87
C TYR A 371 -17.62 -6.27 -4.43
N SER A 372 -18.47 -6.76 -3.55
CA SER A 372 -18.47 -6.41 -2.12
C SER A 372 -18.70 -7.64 -1.24
N GLY A 373 -18.65 -7.44 0.06
CA GLY A 373 -18.71 -8.53 1.04
C GLY A 373 -17.37 -8.75 1.73
N PHE A 374 -16.39 -7.89 1.46
CA PHE A 374 -15.03 -7.97 2.01
C PHE A 374 -14.68 -6.69 2.75
N ASP A 375 -13.77 -6.78 3.71
CA ASP A 375 -13.29 -5.65 4.49
C ASP A 375 -12.59 -4.61 3.62
N ILE A 376 -12.77 -3.33 3.96
CA ILE A 376 -12.07 -2.21 3.35
C ILE A 376 -11.20 -1.55 4.42
N LYS A 377 -9.93 -1.27 4.09
CA LYS A 377 -9.02 -0.50 4.92
C LYS A 377 -9.53 0.94 5.03
N PRO A 378 -9.55 1.57 6.23
CA PRO A 378 -9.88 2.98 6.33
C PRO A 378 -8.81 3.84 5.67
N GLU A 379 -9.23 4.79 4.86
CA GLU A 379 -8.36 5.82 4.33
C GLU A 379 -8.18 6.93 5.37
N LEU A 380 -6.98 7.47 5.40
CA LEU A 380 -6.59 8.60 6.22
C LEU A 380 -6.08 9.70 5.28
N SER A 381 -6.65 10.88 5.41
CA SER A 381 -6.27 12.05 4.62
C SER A 381 -5.94 13.25 5.51
N ILE A 382 -5.12 14.13 4.99
CA ILE A 382 -4.83 15.43 5.59
C ILE A 382 -5.90 16.42 5.11
N ALA A 383 -6.64 17.00 6.07
CA ALA A 383 -7.58 18.08 5.81
C ALA A 383 -6.95 19.42 6.21
N ASN A 384 -7.31 20.50 5.50
CA ASN A 384 -6.87 21.87 5.78
C ASN A 384 -5.36 22.14 5.67
N ALA A 385 -4.65 21.44 4.78
CA ALA A 385 -3.35 21.89 4.34
C ALA A 385 -3.52 23.21 3.55
N THR A 386 -3.26 24.34 4.20
CA THR A 386 -3.44 25.68 3.59
C THR A 386 -2.23 26.13 2.77
N SER A 387 -1.10 25.45 2.94
CA SER A 387 0.14 25.68 2.18
C SER A 387 1.05 24.46 2.31
N VAL A 388 2.11 24.37 1.50
CA VAL A 388 3.14 23.33 1.59
C VAL A 388 3.77 23.29 2.99
N SER A 389 3.92 24.44 3.63
CA SER A 389 4.37 24.60 5.01
C SER A 389 3.27 24.46 6.07
N GLY A 390 2.00 24.29 5.67
CA GLY A 390 0.84 24.28 6.57
C GLY A 390 0.38 22.91 7.06
N SER A 391 1.02 21.82 6.64
CA SER A 391 0.67 20.45 7.05
C SER A 391 1.41 20.04 8.33
N CYS A 392 1.49 20.92 9.33
CA CYS A 392 2.22 20.73 10.57
C CYS A 392 1.39 21.15 11.78
N ILE A 393 1.78 20.70 12.98
CA ILE A 393 1.14 21.09 14.25
C ILE A 393 1.49 22.56 14.56
N PRO A 394 0.49 23.42 14.88
CA PRO A 394 -0.92 23.10 15.21
C PRO A 394 -1.90 23.18 14.04
N ASN A 395 -1.46 23.35 12.80
CA ASN A 395 -2.31 23.73 11.66
C ASN A 395 -2.86 22.54 10.86
N ILE A 396 -2.56 21.32 11.27
CA ILE A 396 -2.96 20.09 10.59
C ILE A 396 -4.21 19.47 11.21
N THR A 397 -5.12 18.97 10.39
CA THR A 397 -6.24 18.12 10.80
C THR A 397 -6.25 16.85 9.97
N LEU A 398 -6.29 15.72 10.63
CA LEU A 398 -6.42 14.40 10.02
C LEU A 398 -7.90 14.04 9.91
N LYS A 399 -8.28 13.36 8.84
CA LYS A 399 -9.67 13.00 8.54
C LYS A 399 -9.76 11.59 7.97
N THR A 400 -10.85 10.89 8.34
CA THR A 400 -11.30 9.66 7.67
C THR A 400 -12.78 9.80 7.31
N GLU A 401 -13.27 8.99 6.36
CA GLU A 401 -14.67 9.04 5.92
C GLU A 401 -15.62 8.72 7.08
N PRO A 402 -16.62 9.60 7.34
CA PRO A 402 -17.61 9.38 8.40
C PRO A 402 -18.64 8.33 8.00
N ASP A 403 -19.01 7.47 8.92
CA ASP A 403 -20.17 6.59 8.81
C ASP A 403 -20.80 6.39 10.21
N VAL A 404 -22.13 6.37 10.27
CA VAL A 404 -22.88 6.28 11.53
C VAL A 404 -22.73 4.91 12.23
N ASP A 405 -22.37 3.87 11.49
CA ASP A 405 -22.17 2.53 12.02
C ASP A 405 -20.73 2.30 12.52
N TYR A 406 -19.83 3.26 12.31
CA TYR A 406 -18.43 3.14 12.70
C TYR A 406 -18.14 3.91 13.98
N THR A 407 -17.27 3.35 14.78
CA THR A 407 -16.54 4.05 15.83
C THR A 407 -15.08 4.16 15.44
N TYR A 408 -14.48 5.24 15.84
CA TYR A 408 -13.08 5.56 15.51
C TYR A 408 -12.26 5.60 16.78
N GLN A 409 -10.97 5.34 16.66
CA GLN A 409 -9.97 5.54 17.69
C GLN A 409 -8.69 5.99 17.01
N TRP A 410 -8.23 7.18 17.34
CA TRP A 410 -6.95 7.69 16.85
C TRP A 410 -5.79 7.11 17.63
N LEU A 411 -4.68 6.87 16.94
CA LEU A 411 -3.43 6.37 17.52
C LEU A 411 -2.27 7.29 17.13
N ASN A 412 -1.34 7.51 18.07
CA ASN A 412 -0.03 8.08 17.80
C ASN A 412 1.03 7.02 18.13
N ASN A 413 1.96 6.76 17.20
CA ASN A 413 3.01 5.74 17.32
C ASN A 413 2.47 4.34 17.71
N GLY A 414 1.25 4.02 17.29
CA GLY A 414 0.58 2.75 17.57
C GLY A 414 -0.10 2.66 18.94
N VAL A 415 -0.12 3.76 19.70
CA VAL A 415 -0.79 3.84 21.02
C VAL A 415 -2.09 4.62 20.88
N ASP A 416 -3.19 4.08 21.42
CA ASP A 416 -4.50 4.73 21.39
C ASP A 416 -4.45 6.09 22.14
N ILE A 417 -4.97 7.14 21.49
CA ILE A 417 -5.12 8.48 22.07
C ILE A 417 -6.44 8.52 22.82
N ASN A 418 -6.38 8.62 24.14
CA ASN A 418 -7.55 8.49 25.00
C ASN A 418 -8.61 9.57 24.71
N GLY A 419 -9.84 9.13 24.43
CA GLY A 419 -10.99 10.00 24.17
C GLY A 419 -11.12 10.49 22.72
N GLU A 420 -10.15 10.23 21.85
CA GLU A 420 -10.16 10.69 20.47
C GLU A 420 -10.84 9.67 19.55
N THR A 421 -12.17 9.82 19.45
CA THR A 421 -13.07 8.87 18.79
C THR A 421 -13.89 9.48 17.64
N GLY A 422 -13.59 10.71 17.24
CA GLY A 422 -14.19 11.36 16.06
C GLY A 422 -13.64 10.84 14.73
N ASN A 423 -14.32 11.15 13.64
CA ASN A 423 -13.79 10.90 12.27
C ASN A 423 -12.74 11.94 11.84
N THR A 424 -12.48 12.95 12.65
CA THR A 424 -11.42 13.96 12.49
C THR A 424 -10.61 14.06 13.77
N TYR A 425 -9.35 14.39 13.65
CA TYR A 425 -8.45 14.62 14.78
C TYR A 425 -7.42 15.71 14.45
N THR A 426 -7.18 16.61 15.40
CA THR A 426 -6.12 17.63 15.31
C THR A 426 -4.95 17.19 16.18
N PRO A 427 -3.82 16.75 15.60
CA PRO A 427 -2.63 16.35 16.33
C PRO A 427 -2.08 17.46 17.24
N LEU A 428 -1.65 17.07 18.44
CA LEU A 428 -1.05 17.97 19.42
C LEU A 428 0.45 17.69 19.64
N THR A 429 0.93 16.52 19.22
CA THR A 429 2.33 16.11 19.37
C THR A 429 2.79 15.42 18.09
N PRO A 430 4.05 15.55 17.70
CA PRO A 430 4.55 14.91 16.50
C PRO A 430 4.58 13.37 16.64
N GLY A 431 4.54 12.67 15.50
CA GLY A 431 4.61 11.22 15.46
C GLY A 431 3.86 10.60 14.27
N TYR A 432 3.76 9.28 14.27
CA TYR A 432 3.03 8.54 13.25
C TYR A 432 1.58 8.29 13.66
N TYR A 433 0.65 8.88 12.93
CA TYR A 433 -0.77 8.79 13.21
C TYR A 433 -1.45 7.72 12.38
N GLN A 434 -2.43 7.05 13.01
CA GLN A 434 -3.34 6.09 12.38
C GLN A 434 -4.74 6.27 12.96
N VAL A 435 -5.76 5.85 12.21
CA VAL A 435 -7.11 5.68 12.72
C VAL A 435 -7.50 4.19 12.70
N LYS A 436 -7.99 3.71 13.82
CA LYS A 436 -8.64 2.41 13.96
C LYS A 436 -10.15 2.61 13.80
N ARG A 437 -10.71 2.04 12.74
CA ARG A 437 -12.14 2.03 12.49
C ARG A 437 -12.73 0.71 12.98
N SER A 438 -13.74 0.77 13.80
CA SER A 438 -14.39 -0.42 14.37
C SER A 438 -15.89 -0.38 14.13
N ILE A 439 -16.51 -1.56 14.00
CA ILE A 439 -17.95 -1.73 13.94
C ILE A 439 -18.36 -2.45 15.24
N PRO A 440 -18.99 -1.75 16.21
CA PRO A 440 -19.29 -2.30 17.53
C PRO A 440 -20.15 -3.58 17.49
N SER A 441 -21.13 -3.62 16.58
CA SER A 441 -22.00 -4.79 16.40
C SER A 441 -21.27 -6.04 15.90
N CYS A 442 -20.02 -5.90 15.42
CA CYS A 442 -19.26 -6.96 14.74
C CYS A 442 -18.01 -7.38 15.47
N ASN A 443 -17.56 -6.59 16.43
CA ASN A 443 -16.28 -6.77 17.09
C ASN A 443 -15.09 -6.88 16.10
N THR A 444 -15.15 -6.15 14.97
CA THR A 444 -14.10 -6.08 13.95
C THR A 444 -13.50 -4.69 13.93
N SER A 445 -12.19 -4.60 13.66
CA SER A 445 -11.51 -3.33 13.50
C SER A 445 -10.42 -3.41 12.43
N ASN A 446 -10.25 -2.31 11.69
CA ASN A 446 -9.21 -2.13 10.68
C ASN A 446 -8.42 -0.85 10.96
N LEU A 447 -7.10 -0.89 10.73
CA LEU A 447 -6.20 0.25 10.86
C LEU A 447 -5.91 0.88 9.50
N SER A 448 -5.82 2.22 9.48
CA SER A 448 -5.29 2.97 8.34
C SER A 448 -3.78 2.78 8.15
N ASP A 449 -3.24 3.31 7.07
CA ASP A 449 -1.80 3.56 6.94
C ASP A 449 -1.32 4.58 7.97
N LYS A 450 0.00 4.66 8.14
CA LYS A 450 0.64 5.64 9.02
C LYS A 450 0.94 6.90 8.24
N ILE A 451 0.51 8.04 8.79
CA ILE A 451 0.90 9.36 8.31
C ILE A 451 1.85 9.99 9.35
N PRO A 452 3.07 10.41 8.97
CA PRO A 452 3.93 11.20 9.84
C PRO A 452 3.37 12.61 9.94
N VAL A 453 3.33 13.16 11.16
CA VAL A 453 2.88 14.52 11.45
C VAL A 453 3.94 15.19 12.29
N SER A 454 4.44 16.33 11.81
CA SER A 454 5.52 17.11 12.41
C SER A 454 4.98 18.32 13.17
N ASN A 455 5.76 18.87 14.10
CA ASN A 455 5.62 20.28 14.46
C ASN A 455 5.91 21.15 13.23
N CYS A 456 5.41 22.37 13.20
CA CYS A 456 5.93 23.36 12.27
C CYS A 456 7.40 23.62 12.62
N SER A 457 8.20 23.95 11.61
CA SER A 457 9.60 24.30 11.81
C SER A 457 9.71 25.47 12.81
N PHE A 458 10.72 25.42 13.62
CA PHE A 458 10.97 26.48 14.58
C PHE A 458 11.44 27.76 13.86
N ASP A 459 11.18 28.92 14.40
CA ASP A 459 11.51 30.25 13.92
C ASP A 459 11.81 31.07 15.18
N VAL A 460 13.10 31.20 15.52
CA VAL A 460 13.53 31.64 16.83
C VAL A 460 13.38 33.17 17.01
N ASP A 461 13.61 33.94 15.95
CA ASP A 461 13.52 35.40 15.92
C ASP A 461 12.16 35.94 15.43
N MET A 462 11.28 35.02 14.94
CA MET A 462 9.92 35.31 14.48
C MET A 462 9.85 36.20 13.22
N ASP A 463 10.82 36.07 12.34
CA ASP A 463 10.87 36.80 11.08
C ASP A 463 10.04 36.15 9.96
N THR A 464 9.51 34.98 10.20
CA THR A 464 8.72 34.10 9.32
C THR A 464 9.53 33.14 8.42
N VAL A 465 10.83 33.12 8.55
CA VAL A 465 11.72 32.14 7.93
C VAL A 465 12.05 31.04 8.96
N PRO A 466 11.86 29.77 8.66
CA PRO A 466 12.19 28.69 9.62
C PRO A 466 13.70 28.53 9.81
N ASP A 467 14.16 28.30 11.04
CA ASP A 467 15.59 28.10 11.40
C ASP A 467 16.30 27.05 10.51
N ASN A 468 15.57 26.11 9.90
CA ASN A 468 16.17 25.12 9.01
C ASN A 468 16.78 25.73 7.74
N VAL A 469 16.32 26.92 7.33
CA VAL A 469 16.68 27.58 6.07
C VAL A 469 17.04 29.07 6.27
N ASP A 470 16.99 29.54 7.49
CA ASP A 470 17.32 30.88 7.91
C ASP A 470 18.85 31.07 7.93
N LEU A 471 19.30 32.20 7.40
CA LEU A 471 20.72 32.53 7.34
C LEU A 471 21.21 33.40 8.52
N ASP A 472 20.29 33.98 9.34
CA ASP A 472 20.59 34.97 10.38
C ASP A 472 19.57 34.84 11.54
N PHE A 473 19.83 33.94 12.51
CA PHE A 473 18.89 33.53 13.56
C PHE A 473 18.52 34.57 14.61
N ASP A 474 19.23 35.70 14.70
CA ASP A 474 18.95 36.76 15.65
C ASP A 474 18.75 38.11 14.98
N ASN A 475 18.78 38.15 13.64
CA ASN A 475 18.50 39.31 12.80
C ASN A 475 19.47 40.48 13.00
N ASP A 476 20.72 40.22 13.32
CA ASP A 476 21.72 41.24 13.53
C ASP A 476 22.50 41.63 12.28
N GLY A 477 22.34 40.85 11.19
CA GLY A 477 22.94 41.09 9.89
C GLY A 477 24.26 40.36 9.67
N ILE A 478 24.81 39.66 10.66
CA ILE A 478 25.87 38.67 10.49
C ILE A 478 25.23 37.32 10.20
N THR A 479 25.80 36.53 9.30
CA THR A 479 25.19 35.24 9.02
C THR A 479 25.59 34.19 10.06
N ASN A 480 24.67 33.27 10.38
CA ASN A 480 24.92 32.15 11.33
C ASN A 480 26.25 31.45 11.13
N CYS A 481 26.69 31.30 9.88
CA CYS A 481 27.94 30.58 9.56
C CYS A 481 29.19 31.48 9.76
N GLU A 482 29.05 32.77 9.73
CA GLU A 482 30.13 33.73 10.07
C GLU A 482 30.35 33.77 11.58
N GLU A 483 29.27 33.72 12.35
CA GLU A 483 29.26 33.67 13.80
C GLU A 483 29.60 32.31 14.40
N SER A 484 29.92 31.37 13.58
CA SER A 484 30.22 29.98 13.97
C SER A 484 31.64 29.56 13.56
N PHE A 485 32.03 28.35 13.87
CA PHE A 485 33.24 27.79 13.28
C PHE A 485 33.06 27.38 11.80
N GLY A 486 31.96 27.78 11.15
CA GLY A 486 31.62 27.49 9.77
C GLY A 486 31.20 26.04 9.55
N ASN A 487 30.97 25.68 8.28
CA ASN A 487 30.54 24.34 7.87
C ASN A 487 31.69 23.32 7.94
N LEU A 488 31.33 22.03 8.09
CA LEU A 488 32.28 20.93 8.10
C LEU A 488 31.74 19.71 7.33
N ASP A 489 32.58 19.19 6.45
CA ASP A 489 32.38 17.85 5.87
C ASP A 489 32.67 16.78 6.94
N ILE A 490 31.68 15.99 7.31
CA ILE A 490 31.80 15.01 8.41
C ILE A 490 32.60 13.81 7.95
N ASP A 491 33.66 13.42 8.67
CA ASP A 491 34.31 12.14 8.46
C ASP A 491 33.39 10.99 8.91
N LEU A 492 32.58 10.45 7.99
CA LEU A 492 31.62 9.37 8.24
C LEU A 492 32.29 8.02 8.54
N THR A 493 33.63 7.92 8.39
CA THR A 493 34.40 6.72 8.79
C THR A 493 34.86 6.77 10.24
N GLY A 494 34.75 7.95 10.86
CA GLY A 494 35.07 8.22 12.26
C GLY A 494 33.88 8.02 13.22
N THR A 495 34.03 8.55 14.41
CA THR A 495 33.02 8.51 15.49
C THR A 495 32.84 9.84 16.20
N SER A 496 33.50 10.91 15.72
CA SER A 496 33.40 12.23 16.30
C SER A 496 33.63 13.32 15.27
N ILE A 497 32.98 14.44 15.48
CA ILE A 497 33.23 15.72 14.83
C ILE A 497 34.19 16.50 15.73
N LEU A 498 35.23 17.07 15.15
CA LEU A 498 36.16 17.96 15.82
C LEU A 498 36.42 19.19 14.94
N LYS A 499 36.11 20.37 15.45
CA LYS A 499 36.36 21.63 14.78
C LYS A 499 36.71 22.68 15.85
N ASN A 500 37.92 23.19 15.82
CA ASN A 500 38.45 24.11 16.84
C ASN A 500 38.23 23.53 18.26
N THR A 501 37.48 24.23 19.10
CA THR A 501 37.11 23.78 20.46
C THR A 501 35.87 22.90 20.50
N TYR A 502 35.08 22.84 19.42
CA TYR A 502 33.85 22.04 19.33
C TYR A 502 34.14 20.55 19.15
N THR A 503 33.51 19.75 19.96
CA THR A 503 33.58 18.27 19.85
C THR A 503 32.20 17.66 20.01
N ASN A 504 31.80 16.82 19.05
CA ASN A 504 30.56 16.05 19.13
C ASN A 504 30.79 14.62 18.68
N SER A 505 30.49 13.65 19.52
CA SER A 505 30.59 12.23 19.15
C SER A 505 29.33 11.77 18.42
N PHE A 506 29.50 10.84 17.50
CA PHE A 506 28.39 10.19 16.82
C PHE A 506 28.58 8.68 16.64
N SER A 507 27.48 7.99 16.42
CA SER A 507 27.46 6.58 16.04
C SER A 507 26.61 6.40 14.78
N SER A 508 26.93 5.38 13.99
CA SER A 508 26.12 5.03 12.82
C SER A 508 25.68 3.57 12.87
N SER A 509 24.53 3.29 12.27
CA SER A 509 24.00 1.93 12.11
C SER A 509 23.44 1.75 10.71
N ILE A 510 23.54 0.50 10.22
CA ILE A 510 23.03 0.10 8.90
C ILE A 510 22.06 -1.07 9.11
N THR A 511 20.88 -0.97 8.51
CA THR A 511 19.87 -2.03 8.58
C THR A 511 19.32 -2.33 7.19
N ASN A 512 19.36 -3.58 6.78
CA ASN A 512 18.85 -4.03 5.49
C ASN A 512 17.41 -4.57 5.61
N TYR A 513 16.57 -4.27 4.63
CA TYR A 513 15.20 -4.79 4.55
C TYR A 513 14.95 -5.43 3.17
N PRO A 514 14.63 -6.74 3.09
CA PRO A 514 14.70 -7.70 4.21
C PRO A 514 16.13 -7.83 4.75
N LEU A 515 16.28 -8.31 5.98
CA LEU A 515 17.61 -8.45 6.63
C LEU A 515 18.62 -9.33 5.86
N THR A 516 18.11 -10.13 4.93
CA THR A 516 18.91 -11.04 4.08
C THR A 516 19.41 -10.41 2.80
N ASN A 517 19.00 -9.17 2.46
CA ASN A 517 19.50 -8.51 1.26
C ASN A 517 20.99 -8.09 1.47
N SER A 518 21.71 -7.92 0.37
CA SER A 518 23.14 -7.57 0.36
C SER A 518 23.40 -6.08 0.11
N ALA A 519 22.45 -5.21 0.46
CA ALA A 519 22.62 -3.77 0.30
C ALA A 519 23.76 -3.23 1.17
N THR A 520 24.44 -2.20 0.71
CA THR A 520 25.62 -1.64 1.35
C THR A 520 25.58 -0.12 1.41
N ILE A 521 26.14 0.44 2.50
CA ILE A 521 26.54 1.84 2.61
C ILE A 521 28.06 1.89 2.68
N VAL A 522 28.66 2.75 1.88
CA VAL A 522 30.12 3.00 1.91
C VAL A 522 30.34 4.45 2.32
N PRO A 523 30.58 4.71 3.63
CA PRO A 523 30.87 6.05 4.13
C PRO A 523 32.30 6.47 3.74
N LYS A 524 32.51 7.79 3.60
CA LYS A 524 33.81 8.40 3.31
C LYS A 524 34.17 9.48 4.32
N ASN A 525 35.41 9.92 4.31
CA ASN A 525 35.96 10.91 5.25
C ASN A 525 35.68 12.37 4.85
N ASN A 526 34.96 12.59 3.74
CA ASN A 526 34.61 13.92 3.21
C ASN A 526 33.08 14.19 3.25
N GLY A 527 32.35 13.50 4.11
CA GLY A 527 30.89 13.61 4.21
C GLY A 527 30.11 12.80 3.19
N ASP A 528 30.75 12.31 2.14
CA ASP A 528 30.08 11.50 1.12
C ASP A 528 29.79 10.08 1.63
N PHE A 529 28.74 9.50 1.12
CA PHE A 529 28.47 8.06 1.21
C PHE A 529 27.80 7.56 -0.06
N ILE A 530 28.08 6.30 -0.39
CA ILE A 530 27.48 5.59 -1.50
C ILE A 530 26.52 4.55 -0.92
N SER A 531 25.27 4.59 -1.39
CA SER A 531 24.27 3.58 -1.10
C SER A 531 24.07 2.70 -2.32
N GLU A 532 24.18 1.38 -2.17
CA GLU A 532 23.88 0.40 -3.20
C GLU A 532 22.85 -0.60 -2.68
N VAL A 533 21.74 -0.74 -3.41
CA VAL A 533 20.65 -1.68 -3.09
C VAL A 533 20.54 -2.68 -4.23
N PRO A 534 20.61 -3.99 -3.95
CA PRO A 534 20.57 -5.03 -4.98
C PRO A 534 19.21 -5.10 -5.68
N ILE A 535 19.20 -5.77 -6.84
CA ILE A 535 17.99 -6.11 -7.60
C ILE A 535 16.89 -6.62 -6.70
N GLY A 536 15.68 -6.15 -6.91
CA GLY A 536 14.45 -6.59 -6.23
C GLY A 536 13.64 -5.41 -5.72
N VAL A 537 12.44 -5.25 -6.29
CA VAL A 537 11.51 -4.19 -5.90
C VAL A 537 11.23 -4.27 -4.40
N GLY A 538 11.50 -3.16 -3.69
CA GLY A 538 11.31 -3.06 -2.26
C GLY A 538 12.50 -3.54 -1.39
N ASN A 539 13.58 -4.05 -1.99
CA ASN A 539 14.84 -4.15 -1.26
C ASN A 539 15.27 -2.75 -0.84
N SER A 540 15.68 -2.60 0.41
CA SER A 540 16.08 -1.29 0.93
C SER A 540 17.18 -1.41 1.98
N ILE A 541 17.81 -0.27 2.24
CA ILE A 541 18.82 -0.09 3.27
C ILE A 541 18.50 1.18 4.04
N GLU A 542 18.63 1.11 5.35
CA GLU A 542 18.55 2.25 6.25
C GLU A 542 19.93 2.55 6.81
N TYR A 543 20.35 3.81 6.72
CA TYR A 543 21.57 4.35 7.31
C TYR A 543 21.18 5.42 8.32
N LYS A 544 21.42 5.16 9.61
CA LYS A 544 21.12 6.08 10.69
C LYS A 544 22.41 6.55 11.35
N ILE A 545 22.53 7.88 11.53
CA ILE A 545 23.60 8.54 12.29
C ILE A 545 22.95 9.21 13.49
N THR A 546 23.55 9.02 14.66
CA THR A 546 23.05 9.60 15.92
C THR A 546 24.20 10.36 16.61
N PHE A 547 23.96 11.62 16.93
CA PHE A 547 24.91 12.54 17.56
C PHE A 547 24.65 12.63 19.07
N ALA A 548 25.71 12.82 19.84
CA ALA A 548 25.60 12.98 21.30
C ALA A 548 24.95 14.32 21.67
N ASN A 549 25.28 15.38 20.93
CA ASN A 549 24.67 16.70 21.07
C ASN A 549 23.95 17.10 19.78
N PRO A 550 22.87 17.89 19.86
CA PRO A 550 22.17 18.38 18.67
C PRO A 550 23.11 19.16 17.75
N ILE A 551 22.92 18.99 16.44
CA ILE A 551 23.74 19.65 15.41
C ILE A 551 22.90 19.94 14.18
N SER A 552 23.16 21.07 13.52
CA SER A 552 22.54 21.42 12.24
C SER A 552 23.22 20.68 11.10
N LEU A 553 22.42 20.09 10.21
CA LEU A 553 22.91 19.20 9.14
C LEU A 553 22.35 19.59 7.78
N SER A 554 23.13 19.34 6.74
CA SER A 554 22.66 19.32 5.35
C SER A 554 22.95 17.97 4.73
N LEU A 555 21.98 17.40 4.02
CA LEU A 555 22.14 16.26 3.12
C LEU A 555 21.96 16.77 1.69
N GLN A 556 22.90 16.46 0.82
CA GLN A 556 22.95 16.96 -0.56
C GLN A 556 23.33 15.82 -1.52
N TYR A 557 23.07 16.02 -2.82
CA TYR A 557 23.64 15.15 -3.84
C TYR A 557 25.16 15.32 -3.86
N ALA A 558 25.89 14.20 -3.76
CA ALA A 558 27.35 14.26 -3.68
C ALA A 558 27.96 14.90 -4.92
N SER A 559 28.80 15.90 -4.74
CA SER A 559 29.48 16.58 -5.84
C SER A 559 30.48 15.68 -6.58
N SER A 560 30.98 14.65 -5.90
CA SER A 560 31.93 13.66 -6.40
C SER A 560 31.29 12.38 -6.93
N ALA A 561 29.97 12.36 -7.14
CA ALA A 561 29.28 11.21 -7.71
C ALA A 561 29.88 10.85 -9.08
N ASN A 562 30.21 9.58 -9.27
CA ASN A 562 30.74 9.10 -10.54
C ASN A 562 29.62 8.52 -11.42
N PRO A 563 29.84 8.25 -12.71
CA PRO A 563 28.80 7.76 -13.62
C PRO A 563 28.14 6.43 -13.22
N THR A 564 28.69 5.69 -12.27
CA THR A 564 28.10 4.44 -11.76
C THR A 564 27.22 4.63 -10.54
N ASP A 565 27.28 5.80 -9.89
CA ASP A 565 26.65 6.08 -8.60
C ASP A 565 25.62 7.21 -8.70
N LEU A 566 25.08 7.43 -9.90
CA LEU A 566 24.16 8.53 -10.18
C LEU A 566 22.76 8.25 -9.62
N LEU A 567 22.15 9.28 -9.03
CA LEU A 567 20.74 9.28 -8.67
C LEU A 567 19.89 9.07 -9.93
N ASN A 568 18.96 8.11 -9.87
CA ASN A 568 18.09 7.75 -10.99
C ASN A 568 16.65 7.45 -10.51
N SER A 569 15.72 7.29 -11.45
CA SER A 569 14.30 7.10 -11.18
C SER A 569 13.94 5.75 -10.57
N ASP A 570 14.84 4.78 -10.57
CA ASP A 570 14.62 3.45 -9.98
C ASP A 570 14.91 3.43 -8.47
N GLY A 571 15.31 4.57 -7.90
CA GLY A 571 15.48 4.76 -6.46
C GLY A 571 14.32 5.52 -5.83
N GLU A 572 13.88 5.03 -4.67
CA GLU A 572 13.00 5.74 -3.74
C GLU A 572 13.78 6.00 -2.46
N PHE A 573 13.69 7.22 -1.96
CA PHE A 573 14.50 7.67 -0.85
C PHE A 573 13.64 8.28 0.26
N VAL A 574 14.09 8.10 1.50
CA VAL A 574 13.48 8.76 2.65
C VAL A 574 14.56 9.37 3.51
N VAL A 575 14.35 10.61 3.94
CA VAL A 575 15.19 11.29 4.93
C VAL A 575 14.34 11.57 6.17
N LYS A 576 14.88 11.27 7.35
CA LYS A 576 14.17 11.46 8.62
C LYS A 576 15.09 12.12 9.66
N SER A 577 14.50 13.00 10.46
CA SER A 577 15.07 13.46 11.74
C SER A 577 14.39 12.79 12.93
N ASP A 578 14.66 13.26 14.13
CA ASP A 578 13.83 12.98 15.30
C ASP A 578 12.42 13.55 15.10
N SER A 579 11.40 12.92 15.67
CA SER A 579 10.01 13.27 15.39
C SER A 579 9.59 14.67 15.89
N ASP A 580 10.33 15.22 16.84
CA ASP A 580 10.16 16.58 17.38
C ASP A 580 10.95 17.66 16.60
N LYS A 581 11.75 17.24 15.62
CA LYS A 581 12.52 18.10 14.72
C LYS A 581 11.99 18.01 13.30
N THR A 582 12.25 19.02 12.50
CA THR A 582 11.90 19.01 11.08
C THR A 582 13.14 19.01 10.20
N ILE A 583 12.98 18.44 9.01
CA ILE A 583 13.90 18.60 7.89
C ILE A 583 13.15 19.43 6.85
N THR A 584 13.81 20.41 6.28
CA THR A 584 13.29 21.18 5.14
C THR A 584 14.04 20.75 3.88
N VAL A 585 13.32 20.29 2.86
CA VAL A 585 13.90 20.09 1.53
C VAL A 585 13.75 21.38 0.72
N LEU A 586 14.86 21.83 0.17
CA LEU A 586 14.91 22.87 -0.87
C LEU A 586 15.13 22.20 -2.22
N ASN A 587 14.24 22.42 -3.18
CA ASN A 587 14.24 21.82 -4.50
C ASN A 587 13.95 22.86 -5.60
N PRO A 588 14.78 23.91 -5.71
CA PRO A 588 14.48 25.11 -6.47
C PRO A 588 14.32 24.87 -7.98
N THR A 589 14.94 23.84 -8.52
CA THR A 589 14.84 23.48 -9.95
C THR A 589 13.96 22.27 -10.22
N ASN A 590 13.15 21.85 -9.25
CA ASN A 590 12.22 20.73 -9.35
C ASN A 590 12.88 19.41 -9.82
N GLN A 591 14.08 19.14 -9.32
CA GLN A 591 14.79 17.88 -9.62
C GLN A 591 14.19 16.68 -8.92
N LEU A 592 13.49 16.88 -7.81
CA LEU A 592 12.83 15.85 -7.04
C LEU A 592 11.30 15.94 -7.17
N VAL A 593 10.65 14.79 -7.09
CA VAL A 593 9.23 14.68 -6.74
C VAL A 593 9.13 14.21 -5.28
N ILE A 594 8.20 14.77 -4.53
CA ILE A 594 8.08 14.60 -3.08
C ILE A 594 6.67 14.14 -2.73
N ASP A 595 6.55 13.10 -1.88
CA ASP A 595 5.27 12.62 -1.35
C ASP A 595 4.87 13.48 -0.14
N THR A 596 4.10 14.56 -0.37
CA THR A 596 3.76 15.56 0.65
C THR A 596 2.56 15.19 1.52
N ASN A 597 1.74 14.25 1.08
CA ASN A 597 0.52 13.79 1.77
C ASN A 597 0.62 12.34 2.25
N TYR A 598 1.73 11.66 1.96
CA TYR A 598 2.06 10.28 2.36
C TYR A 598 1.11 9.22 1.80
N ASP A 599 0.55 9.46 0.62
CA ASP A 599 -0.32 8.52 -0.07
C ASP A 599 0.45 7.57 -1.02
N GLY A 600 1.76 7.78 -1.17
CA GLY A 600 2.65 6.98 -2.03
C GLY A 600 2.81 7.54 -3.43
N ILE A 601 2.21 8.70 -3.72
CA ILE A 601 2.39 9.45 -4.95
C ILE A 601 3.31 10.62 -4.68
N TYR A 602 4.07 10.94 -5.68
CA TYR A 602 5.10 11.93 -5.57
C TYR A 602 4.72 13.15 -6.41
N GLU A 603 4.50 14.29 -5.75
CA GLU A 603 4.13 15.55 -6.38
C GLU A 603 5.35 16.21 -7.02
N SER A 604 5.14 16.71 -8.24
CA SER A 604 6.09 17.56 -8.96
C SER A 604 5.80 19.05 -8.71
N GLY A 605 6.83 19.89 -8.75
CA GLY A 605 6.69 21.33 -8.52
C GLY A 605 6.76 21.74 -7.06
N VAL A 606 7.07 20.83 -6.17
CA VAL A 606 7.36 21.13 -4.76
C VAL A 606 8.77 21.68 -4.66
N THR A 607 8.88 22.98 -4.42
CA THR A 607 10.17 23.68 -4.31
C THR A 607 10.72 23.70 -2.90
N GLU A 608 9.84 23.59 -1.90
CA GLU A 608 10.15 23.55 -0.49
C GLU A 608 9.10 22.69 0.24
N TYR A 609 9.54 21.86 1.20
CA TYR A 609 8.65 21.09 2.05
C TYR A 609 9.35 20.71 3.36
N SER A 610 8.64 20.83 4.49
CA SER A 610 9.16 20.54 5.83
C SER A 610 8.38 19.43 6.53
N SER A 611 9.10 18.43 7.04
CA SER A 611 8.55 17.34 7.85
C SER A 611 9.68 16.64 8.61
N PHE A 612 9.38 15.85 9.65
CA PHE A 612 10.40 14.97 10.22
C PHE A 612 10.71 13.74 9.35
N GLU A 613 9.85 13.43 8.36
CA GLU A 613 10.07 12.40 7.35
C GLU A 613 9.74 12.96 5.97
N ILE A 614 10.71 12.95 5.05
CA ILE A 614 10.52 13.39 3.66
C ILE A 614 10.80 12.20 2.75
N ARG A 615 9.82 11.85 1.90
CA ARG A 615 9.91 10.81 0.87
C ARG A 615 10.08 11.46 -0.48
N PHE A 616 11.04 10.99 -1.27
CA PHE A 616 11.33 11.60 -2.56
C PHE A 616 11.87 10.62 -3.59
N ARG A 617 11.76 11.02 -4.85
CA ARG A 617 12.36 10.36 -6.03
C ARG A 617 12.94 11.41 -6.98
N LEU A 618 13.78 10.97 -7.91
CA LEU A 618 14.23 11.85 -8.99
C LEU A 618 13.07 12.15 -9.96
N ASN A 619 12.86 13.43 -10.27
CA ASN A 619 11.85 13.91 -11.23
C ASN A 619 12.39 13.84 -12.68
N SER A 620 13.00 12.72 -13.07
CA SER A 620 13.52 12.52 -14.42
C SER A 620 13.76 11.05 -14.68
N THR A 621 13.51 10.60 -15.89
CA THR A 621 13.89 9.25 -16.36
C THR A 621 15.38 9.15 -16.70
N THR A 622 16.07 10.29 -16.87
CA THR A 622 17.52 10.36 -17.09
C THR A 622 18.21 10.52 -15.73
N PRO A 623 19.23 9.70 -15.40
CA PRO A 623 19.99 9.86 -14.18
C PRO A 623 20.56 11.28 -14.03
N LEU A 624 20.60 11.78 -12.80
CA LEU A 624 21.10 13.11 -12.49
C LEU A 624 22.63 13.17 -12.70
N ALA A 625 23.08 14.06 -13.56
CA ALA A 625 24.50 14.16 -13.90
C ALA A 625 25.34 14.58 -12.68
N THR A 626 26.62 14.22 -12.69
CA THR A 626 27.59 14.56 -11.64
C THR A 626 27.69 16.07 -11.44
N GLY A 627 27.61 16.54 -10.20
CA GLY A 627 27.74 17.95 -9.85
C GLY A 627 26.59 18.86 -10.28
N THR A 628 25.44 18.29 -10.72
CA THR A 628 24.28 19.09 -11.15
C THR A 628 23.12 19.07 -10.15
N GLY A 629 23.31 18.50 -8.97
CA GLY A 629 22.31 18.54 -7.89
C GLY A 629 22.13 19.95 -7.35
N THR A 630 20.89 20.43 -7.32
CA THR A 630 20.53 21.76 -6.81
C THR A 630 19.64 21.68 -5.56
N PHE A 631 19.25 20.49 -5.17
CA PHE A 631 18.43 20.25 -3.99
C PHE A 631 19.28 19.99 -2.74
N SER A 632 18.74 20.35 -1.59
CA SER A 632 19.31 20.04 -0.29
C SER A 632 18.21 19.72 0.73
N PHE A 633 18.56 18.93 1.74
CA PHE A 633 17.74 18.69 2.92
C PHE A 633 18.47 19.31 4.11
N GLN A 634 17.84 20.22 4.83
CA GLN A 634 18.45 20.95 5.94
C GLN A 634 17.66 20.69 7.23
N SER A 635 18.38 20.56 8.34
CA SER A 635 17.80 20.42 9.68
C SER A 635 18.56 21.27 10.67
N HIS A 636 17.84 21.91 11.60
CA HIS A 636 18.42 22.68 12.68
C HIS A 636 18.45 21.84 13.97
N LEU A 637 19.60 21.77 14.61
CA LEU A 637 19.85 21.13 15.92
C LEU A 637 19.13 19.78 16.11
N THR A 638 19.39 18.82 15.23
CA THR A 638 18.87 17.44 15.32
C THR A 638 19.88 16.50 16.00
N ASN A 639 19.39 15.49 16.74
CA ASN A 639 20.24 14.44 17.31
C ASN A 639 20.42 13.23 16.37
N ALA A 640 19.56 13.08 15.36
CA ALA A 640 19.69 11.97 14.43
C ALA A 640 19.30 12.34 13.00
N LEU A 641 20.00 11.75 12.05
CA LEU A 641 19.63 11.73 10.64
C LEU A 641 19.53 10.28 10.19
N THR A 642 18.40 9.92 9.57
CA THR A 642 18.19 8.60 8.99
C THR A 642 17.95 8.76 7.49
N PHE A 643 18.72 8.03 6.70
CA PHE A 643 18.56 7.93 5.26
C PHE A 643 18.11 6.52 4.89
N VAL A 644 17.06 6.40 4.08
CA VAL A 644 16.60 5.11 3.54
C VAL A 644 16.70 5.15 2.03
N HIS A 645 17.26 4.12 1.45
CA HIS A 645 17.30 3.91 0.00
C HIS A 645 16.60 2.60 -0.34
N LYS A 646 15.61 2.66 -1.21
CA LYS A 646 14.83 1.52 -1.68
C LYS A 646 14.96 1.38 -3.20
N ASN A 647 15.23 0.17 -3.66
CA ASN A 647 15.28 -0.15 -5.09
C ASN A 647 13.87 -0.45 -5.62
N LEU A 648 13.48 0.19 -6.71
CA LEU A 648 12.22 -0.02 -7.41
C LEU A 648 12.38 -0.91 -8.66
N SER A 649 13.62 -1.31 -8.99
CA SER A 649 13.94 -2.13 -10.15
C SER A 649 14.02 -3.61 -9.79
N ASP A 650 13.46 -4.45 -10.66
CA ASP A 650 13.59 -5.91 -10.63
C ASP A 650 14.68 -6.44 -11.58
N VAL A 651 15.39 -5.55 -12.28
CA VAL A 651 16.38 -5.91 -13.30
C VAL A 651 17.78 -5.36 -13.04
N THR A 652 17.91 -4.31 -12.20
CA THR A 652 19.20 -3.65 -11.93
C THR A 652 19.37 -3.33 -10.45
N ASN A 653 20.62 -3.35 -9.97
CA ASN A 653 20.98 -2.72 -8.70
C ASN A 653 20.74 -1.21 -8.82
N ASN A 654 20.33 -0.58 -7.73
CA ASN A 654 20.23 0.86 -7.65
C ASN A 654 21.37 1.43 -6.80
N LYS A 655 22.03 2.47 -7.30
CA LYS A 655 23.09 3.19 -6.61
C LYS A 655 22.78 4.67 -6.56
N ALA A 656 23.17 5.31 -5.45
CA ALA A 656 23.11 6.75 -5.32
C ALA A 656 24.20 7.24 -4.35
N SER A 657 24.71 8.43 -4.59
CA SER A 657 25.74 9.05 -3.76
C SER A 657 25.22 10.36 -3.17
N PHE A 658 25.36 10.49 -1.86
CA PHE A 658 24.96 11.69 -1.11
C PHE A 658 26.09 12.17 -0.23
N SER A 659 25.99 13.42 0.23
CA SER A 659 26.95 14.06 1.13
C SER A 659 26.25 14.65 2.34
N ILE A 660 26.76 14.42 3.53
CA ILE A 660 26.29 15.01 4.79
C ILE A 660 27.31 15.99 5.29
N LYS A 661 26.86 17.22 5.60
CA LYS A 661 27.68 18.29 6.18
C LYS A 661 27.06 18.74 7.48
N ALA A 662 27.91 19.07 8.44
CA ALA A 662 27.51 19.88 9.58
C ALA A 662 27.50 21.35 9.15
N LEU A 663 26.42 22.05 9.50
CA LEU A 663 26.23 23.46 9.17
C LEU A 663 26.52 24.33 10.39
N CYS A 664 27.20 25.45 10.17
CA CYS A 664 27.43 26.51 11.13
C CYS A 664 27.72 25.97 12.55
N ILE A 665 28.87 25.29 12.69
CA ILE A 665 29.23 24.60 13.96
C ILE A 665 29.29 25.63 15.09
N PRO A 666 28.56 25.46 16.18
CA PRO A 666 28.41 26.44 17.25
C PRO A 666 29.75 26.92 17.81
N ARG A 667 29.89 28.21 17.91
CA ARG A 667 30.89 28.94 18.68
C ARG A 667 30.17 29.65 19.84
N ASP A 668 30.78 29.80 20.97
CA ASP A 668 30.31 30.47 22.18
C ASP A 668 31.53 31.24 22.70
N SER A 669 31.60 32.51 22.37
CA SER A 669 32.83 33.32 22.53
C SER A 669 33.05 33.77 23.96
N ASP A 670 32.00 34.10 24.69
CA ASP A 670 32.04 34.56 26.08
C ASP A 670 31.82 33.42 27.10
N ALA A 671 31.45 32.21 26.63
CA ALA A 671 31.20 31.02 27.43
C ALA A 671 29.97 31.11 28.36
N ASP A 672 28.92 31.82 27.94
CA ASP A 672 27.66 31.94 28.67
C ASP A 672 26.67 30.81 28.36
N SER A 673 26.98 29.95 27.40
CA SER A 673 26.22 28.82 26.89
C SER A 673 25.14 29.19 25.83
N ILE A 674 25.15 30.41 25.32
CA ILE A 674 24.42 30.81 24.12
C ILE A 674 25.43 30.77 22.96
N PRO A 675 25.16 30.10 21.85
CA PRO A 675 26.02 30.21 20.67
C PRO A 675 25.97 31.63 20.06
N ASP A 676 27.09 32.10 19.53
CA ASP A 676 27.22 33.46 18.96
C ASP A 676 26.10 33.81 17.98
N PHE A 677 25.68 32.87 17.13
CA PHE A 677 24.58 33.04 16.16
C PHE A 677 23.15 33.12 16.78
N LEU A 678 23.03 33.18 18.08
CA LEU A 678 21.79 33.40 18.87
C LEU A 678 21.99 34.44 19.93
N ASP A 679 23.19 35.03 20.01
CA ASP A 679 23.59 36.01 21.01
C ASP A 679 23.79 37.34 20.33
N GLN A 680 23.08 38.34 20.75
CA GLN A 680 23.16 39.69 20.21
C GLN A 680 24.30 40.54 20.81
N ASP A 681 25.15 39.95 21.68
CA ASP A 681 26.30 40.61 22.37
C ASP A 681 27.30 39.46 22.68
N SER A 682 27.92 38.91 21.62
CA SER A 682 28.68 37.65 21.64
C SER A 682 29.93 37.67 22.52
N ASP A 683 30.45 38.83 22.91
CA ASP A 683 31.58 38.98 23.82
C ASP A 683 31.18 39.55 25.19
N ASN A 684 29.89 39.91 25.38
CA ASN A 684 29.31 40.43 26.62
C ASN A 684 29.97 41.77 27.11
N ASP A 685 30.43 42.62 26.20
CA ASP A 685 31.00 43.92 26.55
C ASP A 685 29.93 45.02 26.71
N GLY A 686 28.68 44.75 26.26
CA GLY A 686 27.51 45.62 26.35
C GLY A 686 27.25 46.48 25.11
N ILE A 687 27.96 46.22 24.01
CA ILE A 687 27.66 46.71 22.66
C ILE A 687 27.06 45.52 21.89
N SER A 688 26.11 45.74 21.01
CA SER A 688 25.51 44.60 20.27
C SER A 688 26.29 44.32 18.99
N ASP A 689 26.35 43.06 18.60
CA ASP A 689 27.01 42.54 17.39
C ASP A 689 26.59 43.31 16.12
N LEU A 690 25.30 43.66 16.03
CA LEU A 690 24.75 44.55 14.99
C LEU A 690 25.49 45.87 14.88
N ILE A 691 25.94 46.47 15.99
CA ILE A 691 26.66 47.75 15.99
C ILE A 691 28.13 47.53 15.66
N GLU A 692 28.76 46.56 16.24
CA GLU A 692 30.19 46.28 16.12
C GLU A 692 30.57 45.71 14.76
N SER A 693 29.68 44.94 14.14
CA SER A 693 29.91 44.40 12.80
C SER A 693 29.90 45.45 11.69
N GLN A 694 29.41 46.67 11.93
CA GLN A 694 29.18 47.67 10.91
C GLN A 694 30.24 48.79 10.90
N PRO A 695 30.62 49.31 9.70
CA PRO A 695 31.47 50.51 9.60
C PRO A 695 30.73 51.72 10.17
N ASN A 696 31.47 52.76 10.49
CA ASN A 696 31.07 54.02 11.12
C ASN A 696 29.72 54.65 10.68
N THR A 697 28.95 54.04 9.83
CA THR A 697 27.58 54.39 9.40
C THR A 697 26.70 53.17 9.49
N LEU A 698 25.82 53.13 10.49
CA LEU A 698 24.80 52.10 10.63
C LEU A 698 23.95 52.02 9.37
N VAL A 699 23.72 50.81 8.87
CA VAL A 699 22.79 50.54 7.80
C VAL A 699 21.38 50.91 8.26
N ALA A 700 20.57 51.43 7.36
CA ALA A 700 19.22 51.86 7.69
C ALA A 700 18.39 50.66 8.20
N ASN A 701 17.67 50.89 9.30
CA ASN A 701 16.83 49.85 9.93
C ASN A 701 15.69 49.46 8.98
N SER A 702 15.83 48.31 8.28
CA SER A 702 14.86 47.77 7.36
C SER A 702 14.73 46.25 7.62
N THR A 703 13.54 45.83 7.86
CA THR A 703 13.17 44.42 8.09
C THR A 703 12.62 43.76 6.81
N ALA A 704 12.99 44.26 5.62
CA ALA A 704 12.57 43.67 4.36
C ALA A 704 13.47 42.50 4.02
N ASP A 705 12.88 41.34 3.85
CA ASP A 705 13.46 40.11 3.31
C ASP A 705 12.57 39.62 2.15
N VAL A 706 12.93 39.99 0.92
CA VAL A 706 12.14 39.71 -0.29
C VAL A 706 12.38 38.30 -0.80
N ASN A 707 13.60 37.81 -0.62
CA ASN A 707 13.98 36.45 -1.07
C ASN A 707 13.66 35.37 -0.04
N LYS A 708 13.30 35.76 1.20
CA LYS A 708 12.92 34.86 2.32
C LYS A 708 14.02 33.88 2.68
N ASP A 709 15.21 34.37 2.85
CA ASP A 709 16.35 33.58 3.31
C ASP A 709 16.75 33.83 4.78
N GLY A 710 15.97 34.67 5.51
CA GLY A 710 16.17 35.02 6.91
C GLY A 710 17.16 36.15 7.12
N LEU A 711 17.88 36.57 6.09
CA LEU A 711 18.76 37.73 6.15
C LEU A 711 18.07 38.98 5.56
N TYR A 712 17.92 40.04 6.29
CA TYR A 712 17.31 41.27 5.77
C TYR A 712 18.06 41.82 4.56
N ASP A 713 17.34 42.12 3.46
CA ASP A 713 17.89 42.60 2.18
C ASP A 713 18.88 43.75 2.32
N VAL A 714 18.76 44.55 3.39
CA VAL A 714 19.63 45.68 3.67
C VAL A 714 21.08 45.26 3.94
N PHE A 715 21.30 44.06 4.45
CA PHE A 715 22.62 43.50 4.72
C PHE A 715 23.21 42.73 3.51
N GLY A 716 22.47 42.59 2.43
CA GLY A 716 22.94 42.00 1.16
C GLY A 716 23.23 40.52 1.27
N THR A 717 24.47 40.12 1.43
CA THR A 717 24.91 38.70 1.61
C THR A 717 25.46 38.47 3.03
N GLY A 718 25.13 39.34 3.95
CA GLY A 718 25.65 39.37 5.30
C GLY A 718 26.67 40.49 5.49
N THR A 719 26.69 41.07 6.68
CA THR A 719 27.69 42.04 7.10
C THR A 719 29.03 41.33 7.23
N ILE A 720 30.11 41.93 6.71
CA ILE A 720 31.46 41.48 6.96
C ILE A 720 31.91 42.14 8.26
N PRO A 721 32.08 41.40 9.36
CA PRO A 721 32.43 41.96 10.63
C PRO A 721 33.75 42.77 10.57
N GLN A 722 33.81 43.85 11.30
CA GLN A 722 35.02 44.69 11.40
C GLN A 722 36.05 44.07 12.34
N ASP A 723 37.29 44.46 12.16
CA ASP A 723 38.45 44.22 13.02
C ASP A 723 39.20 45.56 13.11
N THR A 724 38.86 46.34 14.12
CA THR A 724 39.29 47.77 14.23
C THR A 724 40.75 47.88 14.60
N ASP A 725 41.29 47.03 15.44
CA ASP A 725 42.67 47.04 15.89
C ASP A 725 43.60 46.18 15.02
N SER A 726 43.03 45.37 14.11
CA SER A 726 43.72 44.50 13.13
C SER A 726 44.48 43.34 13.76
N ASP A 727 43.98 42.79 14.82
CA ASP A 727 44.56 41.64 15.51
C ASP A 727 44.05 40.25 14.98
N THR A 728 43.11 40.27 14.06
CA THR A 728 42.42 39.13 13.40
C THR A 728 41.26 38.55 14.18
N ILE A 729 40.83 39.20 15.25
CA ILE A 729 39.57 38.95 15.95
C ILE A 729 38.57 40.00 15.48
N SER A 730 37.37 39.66 15.19
CA SER A 730 36.34 40.65 14.79
C SER A 730 35.79 41.33 16.02
N ASP A 731 35.45 42.64 15.87
CA ASP A 731 35.03 43.51 16.97
C ASP A 731 33.91 42.89 17.83
N TYR A 732 32.90 42.22 17.21
CA TYR A 732 31.75 41.60 17.90
C TYR A 732 32.09 40.38 18.79
N ILE A 733 33.33 39.92 18.81
CA ILE A 733 33.83 38.82 19.64
C ILE A 733 35.14 39.19 20.33
N ASP A 734 35.48 40.48 20.38
CA ASP A 734 36.74 41.01 20.89
C ASP A 734 36.51 42.07 21.98
N LEU A 735 36.64 41.65 23.22
CA LEU A 735 36.48 42.49 24.43
C LEU A 735 37.36 43.73 24.46
N ASP A 736 38.39 43.90 23.60
CA ASP A 736 39.31 45.01 23.58
C ASP A 736 39.47 45.65 22.19
N SER A 737 38.40 45.63 21.38
CA SER A 737 38.31 46.06 19.99
C SER A 737 38.49 47.57 19.76
N ASP A 738 38.50 48.50 20.80
CA ASP A 738 38.53 49.95 20.69
C ASP A 738 39.96 50.61 20.49
#